data_8f4134a16e62f81f21843463d88ecab9
#
_entry.id   8f4134a16e62f81f21843463d88ecab9
#
_cell.length_a   1.000
_cell.length_b   1.000
_cell.length_c   1.000
_cell.angle_alpha   90.00
_cell.angle_beta   90.00
_cell.angle_gamma   90.00
#
_symmetry.space_group_name_H-M   'P 1'
#
loop_
_entity.id
_entity.type
_entity.pdbx_description
1 polymer ?
#
loop_
_entity_poly.entity_id
_entity_poly.type
_entity_poly.pdbx_seq_one_letter_code
_entity_poly.pdbx_strand_id
1 'polypeptide(L)'
;MRHSSIIDAIGHTPLVRLRIDAPEGVEAYAKLEMLNNFAMKDRVARQVIAEARRTGALAEGAPIVESSSGTMALGLALVGTHLGHPVHIVTDPRIDPITLAKLTTLGCEVHVVEAMTGQGWQSARLERLAELMAGLPGAFWPRQYSNPQNPAAYRTLADELVADLGGLDVVVGAVGSGGSLCGTSRALLERLPELKVVGVDCVGSVLFAQPDVPSRKQSGLGNSLFPDNIDYTLFDEVHWLSDDEAFDATHRLAREQKIFGGNTSGSVYRILSHLARNAAPGTKLVGIMPDRGDRYVESVYTHRPAGPIAAEPAEVEYGTAVTSWSFARIPRRDRPVLVFVESNTTGTGMLMLRTAVRLGVEPVLFAKDRERYPGLAETGCRVVVCDTDDAAALHDVVAETVAGRTVAGVTTTSEFYLEHSARLAARLGVPGNPVDAMAACRNKALTRRVLADVGIGQPRFSAVSEPSEVDAAIAAVGLPCVVKPVGESGSHDVLWCPDAETAAAHAAKVLAVTRNVRGQETARTALVEEYVAGPEYSAEMFCVNGEVYCVGVTERTLSALPHFVETGHLFPAALDEIKAREISEAAGQALKALGFERGAAHVELKTADCGPVVVEVNARPAGGMIPELVRLATGIDLMDQQVRSAAGLPVSLAATRAKRAGIRFLTVPAPGRLLQVTGVERARAVAGVDQVTVTGVPGQAVHAVRDAYDRLGYVIASGESAEEVRRALDEAVAQLNVVVEADLG
;
A
#
# COMPACT_ATOMS: atom_id res chain seq x y z
N MET A 1 41.57 13.84 11.59
CA MET A 1 41.67 12.67 10.68
C MET A 1 42.20 13.12 9.34
N ARG A 2 42.96 12.31 8.61
CA ARG A 2 43.40 12.57 7.24
C ARG A 2 42.67 11.62 6.30
N HIS A 3 41.97 12.13 5.30
CA HIS A 3 41.22 11.36 4.33
C HIS A 3 41.87 11.43 2.95
N SER A 4 41.74 10.39 2.13
CA SER A 4 42.29 10.31 0.79
C SER A 4 41.38 10.94 -0.25
N SER A 5 40.06 10.99 0.04
CA SER A 5 39.05 11.60 -0.82
C SER A 5 37.97 12.30 0.00
N ILE A 6 37.19 13.14 -0.66
CA ILE A 6 36.05 13.81 -0.03
C ILE A 6 34.95 12.80 0.37
N ILE A 7 34.84 11.66 -0.33
CA ILE A 7 33.89 10.59 0.00
C ILE A 7 34.27 9.90 1.31
N ASP A 8 35.56 9.73 1.59
CA ASP A 8 36.07 9.13 2.83
C ASP A 8 35.78 10.00 4.05
N ALA A 9 35.56 11.30 3.85
CA ALA A 9 35.20 12.23 4.92
C ALA A 9 33.70 12.18 5.31
N ILE A 10 32.88 11.37 4.62
CA ILE A 10 31.48 11.15 4.97
C ILE A 10 31.39 10.26 6.22
N GLY A 11 30.70 10.72 7.25
CA GLY A 11 30.56 10.05 8.54
C GLY A 11 31.48 10.66 9.60
N HIS A 12 31.63 9.94 10.72
CA HIS A 12 32.38 10.39 11.90
C HIS A 12 31.98 11.80 12.36
N THR A 13 30.68 12.08 12.29
CA THR A 13 30.13 13.38 12.66
C THR A 13 30.17 13.60 14.16
N PRO A 14 30.32 14.86 14.62
CA PRO A 14 30.37 15.16 16.04
C PRO A 14 29.10 14.74 16.81
N LEU A 15 29.31 14.26 18.03
CA LEU A 15 28.28 14.07 19.04
C LEU A 15 28.44 15.15 20.11
N VAL A 16 27.42 15.97 20.30
CA VAL A 16 27.50 17.16 21.17
C VAL A 16 26.46 17.05 22.29
N ARG A 17 26.91 17.19 23.54
CA ARG A 17 26.01 17.25 24.70
C ARG A 17 25.20 18.55 24.68
N LEU A 18 23.88 18.42 24.80
CA LEU A 18 22.98 19.56 24.83
C LEU A 18 22.79 20.09 26.27
N ARG A 19 22.58 21.38 26.40
CA ARG A 19 22.28 22.05 27.65
C ARG A 19 20.76 22.03 27.87
N ILE A 20 20.27 20.98 28.50
CA ILE A 20 18.85 20.82 28.84
C ILE A 20 18.76 20.70 30.34
N ASP A 21 17.84 21.45 30.95
CA ASP A 21 17.49 21.30 32.35
C ASP A 21 16.71 19.99 32.53
N ALA A 22 17.37 18.99 33.10
CA ALA A 22 16.92 17.61 33.21
C ALA A 22 17.31 17.01 34.57
N PRO A 23 16.71 15.89 35.00
CA PRO A 23 17.07 15.22 36.25
C PRO A 23 18.56 14.85 36.31
N GLU A 24 19.08 14.65 37.53
CA GLU A 24 20.49 14.35 37.78
C GLU A 24 20.95 13.10 36.98
N GLY A 25 22.11 13.24 36.33
CA GLY A 25 22.70 12.15 35.54
C GLY A 25 22.08 11.92 34.17
N VAL A 26 21.00 12.62 33.79
CA VAL A 26 20.44 12.55 32.44
C VAL A 26 21.37 13.27 31.46
N GLU A 27 21.68 12.61 30.35
CA GLU A 27 22.54 13.14 29.31
C GLU A 27 21.83 13.11 27.96
N ALA A 28 21.64 14.26 27.34
CA ALA A 28 21.05 14.39 26.01
C ALA A 28 22.09 14.89 25.01
N TYR A 29 22.20 14.22 23.88
CA TYR A 29 23.18 14.48 22.84
C TYR A 29 22.53 14.77 21.51
N ALA A 30 23.17 15.64 20.72
CA ALA A 30 22.89 15.85 19.31
C ALA A 30 23.96 15.18 18.45
N LYS A 31 23.59 14.24 17.63
CA LYS A 31 24.47 13.69 16.58
C LYS A 31 24.36 14.59 15.35
N LEU A 32 25.41 15.36 15.09
CA LEU A 32 25.41 16.43 14.09
C LEU A 32 25.66 15.92 12.67
N GLU A 33 24.73 15.12 12.16
CA GLU A 33 24.77 14.59 10.78
C GLU A 33 24.76 15.70 9.72
N MET A 34 24.30 16.89 10.07
CA MET A 34 24.41 18.13 9.29
C MET A 34 25.85 18.54 8.98
N LEU A 35 26.84 17.99 9.66
CA LEU A 35 28.25 18.25 9.46
C LEU A 35 28.96 17.21 8.57
N ASN A 36 28.25 16.29 7.94
CA ASN A 36 28.72 15.69 6.70
C ASN A 36 28.97 16.79 5.65
N ASN A 37 29.51 16.48 4.50
CA ASN A 37 29.87 17.49 3.50
C ASN A 37 28.68 18.40 3.14
N PHE A 38 27.50 17.81 2.93
CA PHE A 38 26.25 18.55 2.72
C PHE A 38 25.20 18.24 3.79
N ALA A 39 24.96 16.94 4.07
CA ALA A 39 23.96 16.52 5.04
C ALA A 39 24.01 14.99 5.30
N MET A 40 23.13 14.51 6.13
CA MET A 40 22.99 13.11 6.51
C MET A 40 22.89 12.15 5.30
N LYS A 41 22.28 12.57 4.19
CA LYS A 41 22.06 11.71 3.02
C LYS A 41 23.33 11.50 2.16
N ASP A 42 24.44 12.11 2.49
CA ASP A 42 25.74 11.79 1.90
C ASP A 42 26.12 10.35 2.17
N ARG A 43 25.76 9.80 3.38
CA ARG A 43 25.92 8.39 3.72
C ARG A 43 25.14 7.49 2.76
N VAL A 44 23.90 7.86 2.45
CA VAL A 44 23.03 7.09 1.53
C VAL A 44 23.60 7.07 0.13
N ALA A 45 23.99 8.23 -0.38
CA ALA A 45 24.58 8.35 -1.72
C ALA A 45 25.85 7.49 -1.85
N ARG A 46 26.73 7.55 -0.85
CA ARG A 46 27.94 6.69 -0.80
C ARG A 46 27.59 5.22 -0.85
N GLN A 47 26.68 4.76 0.01
CA GLN A 47 26.29 3.35 0.12
C GLN A 47 25.61 2.84 -1.14
N VAL A 48 24.61 3.56 -1.65
CA VAL A 48 23.81 3.15 -2.81
C VAL A 48 24.67 3.07 -4.08
N ILE A 49 25.54 4.08 -4.31
CA ILE A 49 26.42 4.09 -5.48
C ILE A 49 27.49 3.01 -5.37
N ALA A 50 28.12 2.83 -4.20
CA ALA A 50 29.13 1.78 -3.98
C ALA A 50 28.54 0.39 -4.23
N GLU A 51 27.36 0.10 -3.71
CA GLU A 51 26.68 -1.19 -3.89
C GLU A 51 26.24 -1.40 -5.35
N ALA A 52 25.71 -0.37 -6.00
CA ALA A 52 25.31 -0.46 -7.41
C ALA A 52 26.50 -0.75 -8.33
N ARG A 53 27.66 -0.14 -8.07
CA ARG A 53 28.92 -0.44 -8.80
C ARG A 53 29.42 -1.87 -8.49
N ARG A 54 29.38 -2.29 -7.24
CA ARG A 54 29.81 -3.63 -6.81
C ARG A 54 28.97 -4.74 -7.46
N THR A 55 27.65 -4.52 -7.60
CA THR A 55 26.72 -5.50 -8.19
C THR A 55 26.62 -5.40 -9.71
N GLY A 56 27.24 -4.42 -10.34
CA GLY A 56 27.13 -4.15 -11.77
C GLY A 56 25.83 -3.43 -12.20
N ALA A 57 24.98 -3.03 -11.26
CA ALA A 57 23.76 -2.26 -11.53
C ALA A 57 24.07 -0.82 -12.01
N LEU A 58 25.25 -0.30 -11.69
CA LEU A 58 25.78 0.95 -12.18
C LEU A 58 27.13 0.70 -12.85
N ALA A 59 27.17 0.70 -14.18
CA ALA A 59 28.41 0.56 -14.94
C ALA A 59 29.29 1.83 -14.82
N GLU A 60 30.60 1.71 -15.07
CA GLU A 60 31.50 2.84 -15.03
C GLU A 60 31.08 3.93 -16.04
N GLY A 61 31.00 5.17 -15.59
CA GLY A 61 30.55 6.30 -16.41
C GLY A 61 29.05 6.36 -16.74
N ALA A 62 28.27 5.36 -16.33
CA ALA A 62 26.82 5.35 -16.58
C ALA A 62 26.09 6.47 -15.80
N PRO A 63 25.02 7.07 -16.35
CA PRO A 63 24.29 8.14 -15.71
C PRO A 63 23.57 7.70 -14.43
N ILE A 64 23.46 8.61 -13.46
CA ILE A 64 22.63 8.47 -12.26
C ILE A 64 21.47 9.44 -12.36
N VAL A 65 20.23 8.97 -12.22
CA VAL A 65 19.02 9.80 -12.29
C VAL A 65 18.21 9.67 -11.01
N GLU A 66 17.90 10.78 -10.33
CA GLU A 66 17.07 10.75 -9.11
C GLU A 66 16.10 11.93 -9.06
N SER A 67 14.93 11.70 -8.45
CA SER A 67 13.95 12.74 -8.15
C SER A 67 14.12 13.25 -6.72
N SER A 68 14.70 14.45 -6.57
CA SER A 68 14.89 15.06 -5.26
C SER A 68 15.10 16.56 -5.35
N SER A 69 14.48 17.33 -4.45
CA SER A 69 14.70 18.77 -4.25
C SER A 69 15.55 19.08 -3.02
N GLY A 70 16.16 18.07 -2.38
CA GLY A 70 16.81 18.21 -1.09
C GLY A 70 18.18 17.56 -0.98
N THR A 71 18.50 17.14 0.22
CA THR A 71 19.84 16.65 0.59
C THR A 71 20.24 15.33 -0.10
N MET A 72 19.27 14.53 -0.57
CA MET A 72 19.59 13.34 -1.39
C MET A 72 20.22 13.74 -2.73
N ALA A 73 19.69 14.78 -3.39
CA ALA A 73 20.25 15.30 -4.61
C ALA A 73 21.70 15.77 -4.42
N LEU A 74 21.98 16.49 -3.32
CA LEU A 74 23.34 16.95 -2.99
C LEU A 74 24.30 15.81 -2.71
N GLY A 75 23.86 14.78 -1.99
CA GLY A 75 24.69 13.60 -1.74
C GLY A 75 25.02 12.85 -3.04
N LEU A 76 24.05 12.66 -3.93
CA LEU A 76 24.29 12.05 -5.24
C LEU A 76 25.18 12.91 -6.13
N ALA A 77 25.00 14.23 -6.10
CA ALA A 77 25.88 15.17 -6.78
C ALA A 77 27.33 15.00 -6.31
N LEU A 78 27.55 14.98 -4.98
CA LEU A 78 28.87 14.80 -4.39
C LEU A 78 29.53 13.50 -4.82
N VAL A 79 28.86 12.39 -4.60
CA VAL A 79 29.46 11.06 -4.78
C VAL A 79 29.49 10.67 -6.25
N GLY A 80 28.40 10.89 -6.99
CA GLY A 80 28.28 10.49 -8.39
C GLY A 80 29.29 11.24 -9.28
N THR A 81 29.34 12.57 -9.19
CA THR A 81 30.25 13.37 -10.02
C THR A 81 31.72 13.12 -9.64
N HIS A 82 32.02 12.94 -8.33
CA HIS A 82 33.37 12.58 -7.89
C HIS A 82 33.87 11.26 -8.47
N LEU A 83 32.95 10.29 -8.66
CA LEU A 83 33.25 8.98 -9.24
C LEU A 83 33.15 8.95 -10.77
N GLY A 84 32.93 10.12 -11.42
CA GLY A 84 32.90 10.25 -12.87
C GLY A 84 31.57 9.85 -13.53
N HIS A 85 30.48 9.79 -12.77
CA HIS A 85 29.14 9.54 -13.30
C HIS A 85 28.43 10.85 -13.65
N PRO A 86 27.80 11.00 -14.82
CA PRO A 86 26.83 12.07 -15.06
C PRO A 86 25.66 11.93 -14.07
N VAL A 87 25.29 13.05 -13.43
CA VAL A 87 24.20 13.05 -12.43
C VAL A 87 23.08 13.96 -12.89
N HIS A 88 21.90 13.39 -13.10
CA HIS A 88 20.68 14.07 -13.51
C HIS A 88 19.71 14.13 -12.32
N ILE A 89 19.34 15.34 -11.92
CA ILE A 89 18.42 15.58 -10.80
C ILE A 89 17.11 16.15 -11.32
N VAL A 90 16.02 15.44 -11.09
CA VAL A 90 14.69 15.93 -11.40
C VAL A 90 14.10 16.61 -10.17
N THR A 91 13.68 17.85 -10.32
CA THR A 91 13.14 18.68 -9.24
C THR A 91 11.94 19.50 -9.71
N ASP A 92 11.35 20.28 -8.81
CA ASP A 92 10.22 21.18 -9.08
C ASP A 92 10.60 22.64 -8.70
N PRO A 93 9.80 23.67 -9.10
CA PRO A 93 10.11 25.08 -8.87
C PRO A 93 10.24 25.49 -7.40
N ARG A 94 9.91 24.63 -6.45
CA ARG A 94 10.05 24.89 -5.01
C ARG A 94 11.44 24.55 -4.47
N ILE A 95 12.38 24.11 -5.33
CA ILE A 95 13.77 23.91 -4.91
C ILE A 95 14.36 25.22 -4.40
N ASP A 96 15.03 25.16 -3.25
CA ASP A 96 15.68 26.36 -2.73
C ASP A 96 16.88 26.79 -3.60
N PRO A 97 17.11 28.11 -3.75
CA PRO A 97 18.16 28.64 -4.64
C PRO A 97 19.57 28.16 -4.28
N ILE A 98 19.84 27.92 -2.99
CA ILE A 98 21.15 27.45 -2.51
C ILE A 98 21.40 26.01 -2.96
N THR A 99 20.39 25.14 -2.85
CA THR A 99 20.48 23.77 -3.33
C THR A 99 20.66 23.73 -4.84
N LEU A 100 19.89 24.51 -5.60
CA LEU A 100 20.01 24.57 -7.05
C LEU A 100 21.43 25.05 -7.49
N ALA A 101 21.94 26.12 -6.88
CA ALA A 101 23.28 26.61 -7.15
C ALA A 101 24.38 25.56 -6.87
N LYS A 102 24.25 24.82 -5.73
CA LYS A 102 25.19 23.76 -5.40
C LYS A 102 25.17 22.61 -6.42
N LEU A 103 23.98 22.15 -6.82
CA LEU A 103 23.83 21.07 -7.82
C LEU A 103 24.47 21.46 -9.15
N THR A 104 24.16 22.65 -9.64
CA THR A 104 24.72 23.17 -10.89
C THR A 104 26.25 23.31 -10.81
N THR A 105 26.77 23.85 -9.68
CA THR A 105 28.22 24.04 -9.47
C THR A 105 28.97 22.72 -9.38
N LEU A 106 28.33 21.67 -8.84
CA LEU A 106 28.89 20.31 -8.77
C LEU A 106 28.81 19.55 -10.11
N GLY A 107 28.28 20.18 -11.17
CA GLY A 107 28.24 19.61 -12.50
C GLY A 107 27.04 18.66 -12.74
N CYS A 108 25.98 18.79 -11.96
CA CYS A 108 24.75 18.05 -12.22
C CYS A 108 23.93 18.71 -13.32
N GLU A 109 23.24 17.90 -14.11
CA GLU A 109 22.17 18.33 -14.99
C GLU A 109 20.85 18.35 -14.20
N VAL A 110 20.29 19.56 -14.02
CA VAL A 110 19.09 19.75 -13.22
C VAL A 110 17.87 19.95 -14.12
N HIS A 111 16.89 19.09 -14.00
CA HIS A 111 15.65 19.08 -14.76
C HIS A 111 14.52 19.60 -13.86
N VAL A 112 14.11 20.83 -14.04
CA VAL A 112 12.99 21.44 -13.30
C VAL A 112 11.71 21.19 -14.08
N VAL A 113 10.73 20.50 -13.50
CA VAL A 113 9.41 20.30 -14.12
C VAL A 113 8.64 21.63 -14.14
N GLU A 114 8.00 21.93 -15.25
CA GLU A 114 7.36 23.25 -15.47
C GLU A 114 5.96 23.34 -14.83
N ALA A 115 5.25 22.21 -14.73
CA ALA A 115 3.89 22.14 -14.23
C ALA A 115 3.69 20.92 -13.31
N MET A 116 2.74 21.06 -12.41
CA MET A 116 2.24 20.01 -11.53
C MET A 116 1.27 19.12 -12.31
N THR A 117 1.33 17.80 -12.11
CA THR A 117 0.26 16.91 -12.56
C THR A 117 -0.96 16.98 -11.62
N GLY A 118 -2.06 16.34 -11.97
CA GLY A 118 -3.23 16.20 -11.10
C GLY A 118 -2.92 15.53 -9.75
N GLN A 119 -1.79 14.81 -9.64
CA GLN A 119 -1.30 14.17 -8.41
C GLN A 119 -0.19 14.98 -7.69
N GLY A 120 0.08 16.19 -8.13
CA GLY A 120 1.03 17.08 -7.50
C GLY A 120 2.45 17.02 -8.09
N TRP A 121 3.33 17.81 -7.50
CA TRP A 121 4.72 17.97 -7.95
C TRP A 121 5.55 16.68 -7.93
N GLN A 122 5.28 15.78 -7.00
CA GLN A 122 6.04 14.55 -6.90
C GLN A 122 5.76 13.59 -8.06
N SER A 123 4.52 13.51 -8.51
CA SER A 123 4.15 12.75 -9.70
C SER A 123 4.82 13.31 -10.94
N ALA A 124 4.74 14.63 -11.15
CA ALA A 124 5.40 15.31 -12.28
C ALA A 124 6.91 15.02 -12.34
N ARG A 125 7.57 15.02 -11.18
CA ARG A 125 9.00 14.67 -11.10
C ARG A 125 9.28 13.21 -11.45
N LEU A 126 8.44 12.28 -11.00
CA LEU A 126 8.59 10.84 -11.30
C LEU A 126 8.35 10.56 -12.79
N GLU A 127 7.40 11.24 -13.40
CA GLU A 127 7.16 11.15 -14.85
C GLU A 127 8.38 11.63 -15.63
N ARG A 128 8.91 12.81 -15.27
CA ARG A 128 10.12 13.33 -15.91
C ARG A 128 11.35 12.44 -15.70
N LEU A 129 11.46 11.82 -14.52
CA LEU A 129 12.50 10.84 -14.23
C LEU A 129 12.39 9.61 -15.14
N ALA A 130 11.18 9.09 -15.34
CA ALA A 130 10.94 7.94 -16.20
C ALA A 130 11.31 8.25 -17.67
N GLU A 131 10.98 9.44 -18.16
CA GLU A 131 11.41 9.89 -19.50
C GLU A 131 12.94 9.91 -19.64
N LEU A 132 13.64 10.46 -18.65
CA LEU A 132 15.10 10.50 -18.65
C LEU A 132 15.70 9.11 -18.62
N MET A 133 15.17 8.23 -17.78
CA MET A 133 15.61 6.82 -17.73
C MET A 133 15.44 6.10 -19.07
N ALA A 134 14.35 6.37 -19.79
CA ALA A 134 14.12 5.82 -21.12
C ALA A 134 15.08 6.36 -22.18
N GLY A 135 15.49 7.63 -22.03
CA GLY A 135 16.40 8.32 -22.96
C GLY A 135 17.89 8.12 -22.66
N LEU A 136 18.26 7.57 -21.51
CA LEU A 136 19.64 7.41 -21.04
C LEU A 136 19.97 5.91 -20.84
N PRO A 137 20.47 5.21 -21.85
CA PRO A 137 20.79 3.78 -21.77
C PRO A 137 21.77 3.48 -20.61
N GLY A 138 21.43 2.49 -19.78
CA GLY A 138 22.25 2.10 -18.64
C GLY A 138 22.17 3.05 -17.43
N ALA A 139 21.26 4.01 -17.44
CA ALA A 139 21.08 4.91 -16.30
C ALA A 139 20.63 4.14 -15.04
N PHE A 140 21.17 4.55 -13.92
CA PHE A 140 20.86 4.00 -12.61
C PHE A 140 19.96 4.96 -11.81
N TRP A 141 18.86 4.42 -11.27
CA TRP A 141 17.98 5.13 -10.37
C TRP A 141 18.16 4.65 -8.92
N PRO A 142 18.66 5.49 -8.00
CA PRO A 142 18.89 5.14 -6.60
C PRO A 142 17.66 4.76 -5.78
N ARG A 143 16.44 5.25 -6.14
CA ARG A 143 15.15 4.91 -5.50
C ARG A 143 15.15 5.14 -3.99
N GLN A 144 15.36 6.38 -3.54
CA GLN A 144 15.55 6.70 -2.12
C GLN A 144 14.45 6.18 -1.16
N TYR A 145 13.23 5.90 -1.65
CA TYR A 145 12.10 5.47 -0.82
C TYR A 145 11.95 3.95 -0.72
N SER A 146 12.55 3.18 -1.63
CA SER A 146 12.38 1.72 -1.71
C SER A 146 13.70 0.94 -1.76
N ASN A 147 14.83 1.60 -1.91
CA ASN A 147 16.12 0.93 -1.96
C ASN A 147 16.59 0.51 -0.55
N PRO A 148 16.79 -0.80 -0.27
CA PRO A 148 17.24 -1.29 1.04
C PRO A 148 18.64 -0.81 1.43
N GLN A 149 19.45 -0.33 0.48
CA GLN A 149 20.75 0.27 0.77
C GLN A 149 20.63 1.64 1.44
N ASN A 150 19.46 2.30 1.38
CA ASN A 150 19.24 3.53 2.13
C ASN A 150 19.28 3.28 3.66
N PRO A 151 18.47 2.41 4.28
CA PRO A 151 18.63 2.10 5.69
C PRO A 151 19.99 1.45 6.01
N ALA A 152 20.54 0.60 5.15
CA ALA A 152 21.84 -0.03 5.36
C ALA A 152 22.99 0.98 5.51
N ALA A 153 22.92 2.15 4.88
CA ALA A 153 23.90 3.21 4.97
C ALA A 153 24.13 3.74 6.41
N TYR A 154 23.14 3.57 7.28
CA TYR A 154 23.17 4.12 8.63
C TYR A 154 23.68 3.14 9.70
N ARG A 155 24.11 1.94 9.33
CA ARG A 155 24.82 1.03 10.25
C ARG A 155 26.07 1.69 10.82
N THR A 156 26.83 2.42 9.97
CA THR A 156 28.01 3.16 10.42
C THR A 156 27.70 4.26 11.42
N LEU A 157 26.52 4.89 11.34
CA LEU A 157 26.06 5.87 12.34
C LEU A 157 25.82 5.20 13.70
N ALA A 158 25.19 4.03 13.71
CA ALA A 158 25.00 3.24 14.93
C ALA A 158 26.33 2.83 15.54
N ASP A 159 27.31 2.39 14.71
CA ASP A 159 28.66 2.04 15.17
C ASP A 159 29.38 3.22 15.84
N GLU A 160 29.24 4.42 15.24
CA GLU A 160 29.79 5.67 15.82
C GLU A 160 29.15 5.98 17.18
N LEU A 161 27.82 5.87 17.31
CA LEU A 161 27.11 6.16 18.56
C LEU A 161 27.54 5.21 19.69
N VAL A 162 27.67 3.92 19.38
CA VAL A 162 28.15 2.94 20.36
C VAL A 162 29.61 3.20 20.75
N ALA A 163 30.46 3.55 19.77
CA ALA A 163 31.89 3.87 20.05
C ALA A 163 32.04 5.14 20.92
N ASP A 164 31.17 6.17 20.69
CA ASP A 164 31.26 7.45 21.42
C ASP A 164 30.67 7.36 22.84
N LEU A 165 29.62 6.56 23.08
CA LEU A 165 28.87 6.56 24.36
C LEU A 165 28.96 5.25 25.15
N GLY A 166 29.46 4.17 24.54
CA GLY A 166 29.41 2.82 25.11
C GLY A 166 28.00 2.20 25.11
N GLY A 167 26.96 3.03 25.09
CA GLY A 167 25.56 2.66 25.05
C GLY A 167 24.64 3.87 25.19
N LEU A 168 23.39 3.74 24.81
CA LEU A 168 22.34 4.76 24.96
C LEU A 168 20.98 4.09 25.19
N ASP A 169 20.06 4.82 25.82
CA ASP A 169 18.74 4.32 26.22
C ASP A 169 17.64 4.76 25.24
N VAL A 170 17.80 5.93 24.63
CA VAL A 170 16.79 6.52 23.74
C VAL A 170 17.45 7.11 22.50
N VAL A 171 16.95 6.75 21.32
CA VAL A 171 17.27 7.43 20.05
C VAL A 171 16.04 8.15 19.49
N VAL A 172 16.22 9.43 19.14
CA VAL A 172 15.17 10.29 18.56
C VAL A 172 15.58 10.69 17.16
N GLY A 173 14.72 10.46 16.18
CA GLY A 173 15.01 10.84 14.79
C GLY A 173 13.77 11.11 13.97
N ALA A 174 13.93 11.95 12.98
CA ALA A 174 12.84 12.27 12.07
C ALA A 174 12.63 11.15 11.04
N VAL A 175 11.35 10.95 10.66
CA VAL A 175 10.93 9.94 9.70
C VAL A 175 10.43 10.62 8.43
N GLY A 176 11.13 10.38 7.33
CA GLY A 176 10.70 10.80 5.99
C GLY A 176 10.74 9.63 5.02
N SER A 177 11.93 9.24 4.53
CA SER A 177 12.11 8.02 3.73
C SER A 177 12.27 6.75 4.57
N GLY A 178 12.32 6.86 5.89
CA GLY A 178 12.57 5.73 6.81
C GLY A 178 14.05 5.36 6.98
N GLY A 179 14.90 5.66 6.02
CA GLY A 179 16.27 5.16 5.97
C GLY A 179 17.09 5.43 7.24
N SER A 180 17.16 6.68 7.71
CA SER A 180 18.04 7.06 8.80
C SER A 180 17.67 6.43 10.13
N LEU A 181 16.46 6.67 10.62
CA LEU A 181 16.10 6.17 11.94
C LEU A 181 15.93 4.65 11.95
N CYS A 182 15.27 4.06 10.92
CA CYS A 182 15.13 2.60 10.85
C CYS A 182 16.47 1.89 10.69
N GLY A 183 17.39 2.42 9.85
CA GLY A 183 18.72 1.81 9.69
C GLY A 183 19.58 1.91 10.94
N THR A 184 19.60 3.08 11.58
CA THR A 184 20.32 3.29 12.84
C THR A 184 19.75 2.44 13.97
N SER A 185 18.42 2.46 14.13
CA SER A 185 17.74 1.72 15.22
C SER A 185 17.90 0.21 15.08
N ARG A 186 17.77 -0.34 13.85
CA ARG A 186 18.00 -1.77 13.62
C ARG A 186 19.40 -2.21 14.03
N ALA A 187 20.43 -1.45 13.67
CA ALA A 187 21.80 -1.77 14.00
C ALA A 187 22.10 -1.56 15.51
N LEU A 188 21.48 -0.58 16.16
CA LEU A 188 21.60 -0.38 17.62
C LEU A 188 20.91 -1.49 18.39
N LEU A 189 19.72 -1.92 17.99
CA LEU A 189 18.92 -2.95 18.65
C LEU A 189 19.60 -4.33 18.63
N GLU A 190 20.46 -4.61 17.66
CA GLU A 190 21.31 -5.81 17.65
C GLU A 190 22.24 -5.86 18.89
N ARG A 191 22.58 -4.72 19.48
CA ARG A 191 23.53 -4.58 20.61
C ARG A 191 22.87 -4.07 21.89
N LEU A 192 21.80 -3.30 21.75
CA LEU A 192 21.05 -2.64 22.81
C LEU A 192 19.56 -3.01 22.72
N PRO A 193 19.15 -4.21 23.14
CA PRO A 193 17.77 -4.71 22.92
C PRO A 193 16.70 -3.87 23.62
N GLU A 194 17.07 -3.15 24.69
CA GLU A 194 16.16 -2.30 25.48
C GLU A 194 16.10 -0.84 24.97
N LEU A 195 16.83 -0.52 23.89
CA LEU A 195 16.84 0.82 23.31
C LEU A 195 15.41 1.28 22.94
N LYS A 196 15.00 2.44 23.44
CA LYS A 196 13.75 3.11 23.04
C LYS A 196 13.96 3.91 21.75
N VAL A 197 13.15 3.65 20.75
CA VAL A 197 13.17 4.35 19.45
C VAL A 197 11.99 5.29 19.34
N VAL A 198 12.27 6.58 19.20
CA VAL A 198 11.26 7.62 19.10
C VAL A 198 11.28 8.27 17.72
N GLY A 199 10.19 8.09 17.00
CA GLY A 199 9.96 8.71 15.69
C GLY A 199 9.43 10.13 15.81
N VAL A 200 9.94 11.00 14.94
CA VAL A 200 9.43 12.38 14.81
C VAL A 200 8.83 12.54 13.42
N ASP A 201 7.57 12.92 13.39
CA ASP A 201 6.81 13.16 12.15
C ASP A 201 6.13 14.53 12.21
N CYS A 202 5.48 14.94 11.14
CA CYS A 202 4.73 16.20 11.09
C CYS A 202 3.22 15.95 10.99
N VAL A 203 2.44 16.87 11.53
CA VAL A 203 0.99 16.93 11.28
C VAL A 203 0.74 17.00 9.78
N GLY A 204 -0.19 16.17 9.29
CA GLY A 204 -0.51 16.07 7.89
C GLY A 204 0.39 15.15 7.06
N SER A 205 1.25 14.36 7.68
CA SER A 205 1.98 13.25 7.05
C SER A 205 1.15 11.97 7.09
N VAL A 206 1.14 11.17 6.03
CA VAL A 206 0.42 9.88 6.03
C VAL A 206 1.14 8.78 6.82
N LEU A 207 2.39 9.01 7.18
CA LEU A 207 3.13 8.09 8.02
C LEU A 207 2.42 7.93 9.36
N PHE A 208 2.56 6.80 10.01
CA PHE A 208 1.97 6.55 11.34
C PHE A 208 0.46 6.83 11.44
N ALA A 209 -0.29 6.39 10.42
CA ALA A 209 -1.76 6.39 10.40
C ALA A 209 -2.44 7.77 10.51
N GLN A 210 -1.79 8.83 10.05
CA GLN A 210 -2.37 10.17 10.02
C GLN A 210 -2.97 10.54 8.66
N PRO A 211 -3.96 11.45 8.60
CA PRO A 211 -4.49 11.96 7.35
C PRO A 211 -3.46 12.85 6.62
N ASP A 212 -3.44 12.78 5.28
CA ASP A 212 -2.56 13.62 4.45
C ASP A 212 -3.04 15.06 4.38
N VAL A 213 -2.14 16.00 4.66
CA VAL A 213 -2.35 17.43 4.45
C VAL A 213 -1.22 17.96 3.56
N PRO A 214 -1.43 17.99 2.23
CA PRO A 214 -0.37 18.37 1.28
C PRO A 214 0.16 19.79 1.43
N SER A 215 -0.56 20.68 2.13
CA SER A 215 -0.16 22.06 2.38
C SER A 215 0.84 22.26 3.52
N ARG A 216 1.24 21.17 4.23
CA ARG A 216 2.29 21.23 5.27
C ARG A 216 3.58 21.84 4.71
N LYS A 217 4.26 22.65 5.54
CA LYS A 217 5.46 23.41 5.14
C LYS A 217 6.75 22.76 5.59
N GLN A 218 6.70 21.81 6.53
CA GLN A 218 7.87 21.07 6.96
C GLN A 218 8.44 20.24 5.82
N SER A 219 9.77 20.18 5.73
CA SER A 219 10.46 19.40 4.72
C SER A 219 11.55 18.52 5.37
N GLY A 220 11.87 17.39 4.75
CA GLY A 220 12.85 16.42 5.25
C GLY A 220 12.30 15.40 6.24
N LEU A 221 11.08 15.58 6.73
CA LEU A 221 10.30 14.61 7.51
C LEU A 221 8.86 14.61 7.00
N GLY A 222 8.14 13.55 7.34
CA GLY A 222 6.79 13.33 6.84
C GLY A 222 6.73 13.00 5.36
N ASN A 223 5.63 12.41 4.94
CA ASN A 223 5.42 12.03 3.54
C ASN A 223 3.92 11.99 3.22
N SER A 224 3.58 12.09 1.94
CA SER A 224 2.26 11.76 1.38
C SER A 224 2.26 10.38 0.73
N LEU A 225 3.38 9.66 0.76
CA LEU A 225 3.58 8.28 0.31
C LEU A 225 4.03 7.43 1.48
N PHE A 226 3.91 6.11 1.34
CA PHE A 226 4.43 5.13 2.28
C PHE A 226 5.76 4.56 1.75
N PRO A 227 6.92 5.02 2.25
CA PRO A 227 8.21 4.49 1.84
C PRO A 227 8.38 3.03 2.29
N ASP A 228 8.86 2.17 1.39
CA ASP A 228 9.14 0.76 1.70
C ASP A 228 10.27 0.59 2.74
N ASN A 229 11.12 1.61 2.90
CA ASN A 229 12.22 1.60 3.86
C ASN A 229 11.79 1.81 5.33
N ILE A 230 10.51 2.17 5.59
CA ILE A 230 10.03 2.33 6.96
C ILE A 230 9.65 0.97 7.55
N ASP A 231 10.38 0.58 8.57
CA ASP A 231 10.05 -0.55 9.40
C ASP A 231 9.36 -0.06 10.68
N TYR A 232 8.04 -0.06 10.66
CA TYR A 232 7.21 0.42 11.78
C TYR A 232 7.38 -0.41 13.05
N THR A 233 7.95 -1.62 12.94
CA THR A 233 8.17 -2.49 14.08
C THR A 233 9.31 -2.02 15.00
N LEU A 234 10.12 -1.10 14.54
CA LEU A 234 11.25 -0.57 15.30
C LEU A 234 10.85 0.54 16.30
N PHE A 235 9.68 1.16 16.12
CA PHE A 235 9.30 2.33 16.91
C PHE A 235 8.58 1.95 18.20
N ASP A 236 8.90 2.64 19.29
CA ASP A 236 8.21 2.56 20.58
C ASP A 236 7.23 3.71 20.76
N GLU A 237 7.56 4.86 20.16
CA GLU A 237 6.81 6.09 20.31
C GLU A 237 6.95 6.95 19.05
N VAL A 238 5.91 7.66 18.69
CA VAL A 238 5.94 8.64 17.61
C VAL A 238 5.33 9.96 18.08
N HIS A 239 5.97 11.07 17.70
CA HIS A 239 5.48 12.43 17.94
C HIS A 239 5.19 13.12 16.62
N TRP A 240 4.13 13.92 16.60
CA TRP A 240 3.76 14.79 15.49
C TRP A 240 3.81 16.25 15.93
N LEU A 241 4.42 17.08 15.10
CA LEU A 241 4.48 18.54 15.31
C LEU A 241 3.78 19.27 14.17
N SER A 242 3.05 20.33 14.47
CA SER A 242 2.60 21.31 13.48
C SER A 242 3.78 22.12 12.93
N ASP A 243 3.57 22.85 11.84
CA ASP A 243 4.59 23.73 11.26
C ASP A 243 5.08 24.79 12.25
N ASP A 244 4.16 25.42 12.99
CA ASP A 244 4.49 26.46 13.97
C ASP A 244 5.36 25.92 15.12
N GLU A 245 5.03 24.73 15.62
CA GLU A 245 5.77 24.06 16.69
C GLU A 245 7.17 23.64 16.26
N ALA A 246 7.30 23.10 15.05
CA ALA A 246 8.58 22.69 14.47
C ALA A 246 9.50 23.89 14.20
N PHE A 247 8.94 24.98 13.69
CA PHE A 247 9.71 26.17 13.35
C PHE A 247 10.12 26.95 14.61
N ASP A 248 9.25 27.07 15.63
CA ASP A 248 9.64 27.61 16.93
C ASP A 248 10.79 26.80 17.54
N ALA A 249 10.69 25.48 17.52
CA ALA A 249 11.74 24.61 18.03
C ALA A 249 13.06 24.78 17.29
N THR A 250 13.03 25.05 15.97
CA THR A 250 14.22 25.34 15.16
C THR A 250 14.89 26.64 15.57
N HIS A 251 14.10 27.69 15.83
CA HIS A 251 14.59 28.94 16.39
C HIS A 251 15.21 28.75 17.78
N ARG A 252 14.58 27.92 18.63
CA ARG A 252 15.09 27.63 19.96
C ARG A 252 16.40 26.85 19.91
N LEU A 253 16.54 25.82 19.06
CA LEU A 253 17.77 25.07 18.84
C LEU A 253 18.94 26.04 18.51
N ALA A 254 18.72 26.96 17.57
CA ALA A 254 19.73 27.94 17.20
C ALA A 254 20.08 28.90 18.36
N ARG A 255 19.09 29.39 19.10
CA ARG A 255 19.31 30.38 20.19
C ARG A 255 19.87 29.74 21.45
N GLU A 256 19.40 28.58 21.85
CA GLU A 256 19.73 27.92 23.12
C GLU A 256 21.02 27.06 22.99
N GLN A 257 21.12 26.27 21.92
CA GLN A 257 22.21 25.32 21.73
C GLN A 257 23.30 25.83 20.74
N LYS A 258 23.07 26.93 20.02
CA LYS A 258 23.96 27.46 18.97
C LYS A 258 24.13 26.50 17.79
N ILE A 259 23.15 25.63 17.58
CA ILE A 259 23.10 24.70 16.43
C ILE A 259 22.14 25.29 15.39
N PHE A 260 22.68 25.74 14.27
CA PHE A 260 21.91 26.31 13.17
C PHE A 260 21.46 25.21 12.20
N GLY A 261 20.40 24.50 12.58
CA GLY A 261 19.84 23.33 11.88
C GLY A 261 18.63 23.64 11.04
N GLY A 262 18.20 22.67 10.20
CA GLY A 262 16.92 22.71 9.50
C GLY A 262 15.73 22.44 10.42
N ASN A 263 14.50 22.53 9.88
CA ASN A 263 13.28 22.30 10.66
C ASN A 263 13.20 20.89 11.25
N THR A 264 13.76 19.91 10.58
CA THR A 264 13.86 18.53 11.06
C THR A 264 14.69 18.43 12.34
N SER A 265 15.82 19.14 12.39
CA SER A 265 16.68 19.21 13.58
C SER A 265 15.97 19.91 14.75
N GLY A 266 15.18 20.95 14.46
CA GLY A 266 14.37 21.63 15.45
C GLY A 266 13.28 20.72 16.04
N SER A 267 12.58 19.99 15.20
CA SER A 267 11.56 19.02 15.61
C SER A 267 12.17 17.94 16.51
N VAL A 268 13.31 17.36 16.13
CA VAL A 268 14.04 16.37 16.96
C VAL A 268 14.46 16.99 18.30
N TYR A 269 14.99 18.23 18.30
CA TYR A 269 15.40 18.93 19.51
C TYR A 269 14.25 19.13 20.51
N ARG A 270 13.05 19.47 20.01
CA ARG A 270 11.88 19.67 20.87
C ARG A 270 11.51 18.39 21.61
N ILE A 271 11.44 17.29 20.89
CA ILE A 271 11.06 15.99 21.45
C ILE A 271 12.18 15.46 22.37
N LEU A 272 13.43 15.54 21.95
CA LEU A 272 14.58 15.16 22.76
C LEU A 272 14.60 15.95 24.07
N SER A 273 14.31 17.27 24.05
CA SER A 273 14.25 18.12 25.24
C SER A 273 13.11 17.75 26.17
N HIS A 274 11.95 17.40 25.63
CA HIS A 274 10.82 16.91 26.42
C HIS A 274 11.14 15.58 27.08
N LEU A 275 11.66 14.61 26.32
CA LEU A 275 12.02 13.31 26.86
C LEU A 275 13.12 13.39 27.91
N ALA A 276 14.13 14.23 27.72
CA ALA A 276 15.22 14.40 28.68
C ALA A 276 14.72 14.98 30.01
N ARG A 277 13.80 15.96 29.98
CA ARG A 277 13.21 16.53 31.22
C ARG A 277 12.37 15.53 32.01
N ASN A 278 11.78 14.55 31.33
CA ASN A 278 10.91 13.53 31.93
C ASN A 278 11.60 12.18 32.09
N ALA A 279 12.91 12.08 31.80
CA ALA A 279 13.66 10.84 31.89
C ALA A 279 14.02 10.45 33.33
N ALA A 280 14.20 9.15 33.56
CA ALA A 280 14.77 8.65 34.81
C ALA A 280 16.24 9.10 34.95
N PRO A 281 16.73 9.30 36.18
CA PRO A 281 18.14 9.63 36.41
C PRO A 281 19.09 8.65 35.73
N GLY A 282 20.17 9.17 35.12
CA GLY A 282 21.16 8.40 34.43
C GLY A 282 20.85 8.01 32.97
N THR A 283 19.66 8.36 32.45
CA THR A 283 19.28 8.06 31.07
C THR A 283 20.13 8.82 30.06
N LYS A 284 20.61 8.13 29.02
CA LYS A 284 21.29 8.69 27.86
C LYS A 284 20.41 8.74 26.63
N LEU A 285 20.21 9.94 26.08
CA LEU A 285 19.36 10.18 24.92
C LEU A 285 20.18 10.77 23.76
N VAL A 286 19.90 10.35 22.54
CA VAL A 286 20.54 10.88 21.32
C VAL A 286 19.47 11.34 20.32
N GLY A 287 19.60 12.58 19.85
CA GLY A 287 18.83 13.14 18.73
C GLY A 287 19.67 13.25 17.46
N ILE A 288 19.15 12.77 16.34
CA ILE A 288 19.84 12.86 15.03
C ILE A 288 19.48 14.20 14.37
N MET A 289 20.49 15.05 14.10
CA MET A 289 20.34 16.38 13.47
C MET A 289 20.78 16.30 12.00
N PRO A 290 19.83 16.19 11.04
CA PRO A 290 20.13 15.71 9.68
C PRO A 290 20.74 16.74 8.73
N ASP A 291 20.37 18.04 8.82
CA ASP A 291 20.76 19.06 7.85
C ASP A 291 20.91 20.45 8.46
N ARG A 292 21.60 21.34 7.71
CA ARG A 292 21.88 22.72 8.10
C ARG A 292 20.69 23.64 7.85
N GLY A 293 20.67 24.75 8.59
CA GLY A 293 19.65 25.80 8.50
C GLY A 293 19.75 26.72 7.27
N ASP A 294 20.88 26.70 6.54
CA ASP A 294 21.16 27.66 5.45
C ASP A 294 20.05 27.71 4.39
N ARG A 295 19.55 26.57 3.98
CA ARG A 295 18.48 26.45 2.98
C ARG A 295 17.08 26.84 3.49
N TYR A 296 16.94 27.10 4.78
CA TYR A 296 15.67 27.40 5.43
C TYR A 296 15.57 28.86 5.93
N VAL A 297 16.55 29.70 5.61
CA VAL A 297 16.64 31.07 6.08
C VAL A 297 15.39 31.87 5.71
N GLU A 298 14.94 31.76 4.47
CA GLU A 298 13.79 32.52 3.96
C GLU A 298 12.43 31.89 4.29
N SER A 299 12.38 30.66 4.78
CA SER A 299 11.14 29.96 5.10
C SER A 299 10.95 29.76 6.60
N VAL A 300 11.80 28.96 7.24
CA VAL A 300 11.69 28.60 8.66
C VAL A 300 12.12 29.75 9.55
N TYR A 301 13.28 30.36 9.27
CA TYR A 301 13.86 31.40 10.13
C TYR A 301 13.17 32.77 10.03
N THR A 302 12.39 33.01 8.99
CA THR A 302 11.51 34.20 8.87
C THR A 302 10.09 33.95 9.39
N HIS A 303 9.73 32.70 9.63
CA HIS A 303 8.39 32.32 10.10
C HIS A 303 8.10 32.89 11.49
N ARG A 304 6.86 33.28 11.69
CA ARG A 304 6.31 33.69 13.00
C ARG A 304 5.08 32.83 13.28
N PRO A 305 4.99 32.17 14.45
CA PRO A 305 3.82 31.40 14.81
C PRO A 305 2.55 32.24 14.75
N ALA A 306 1.50 31.64 14.20
CA ALA A 306 0.18 32.30 14.11
C ALA A 306 -0.61 32.23 15.43
N GLY A 307 -0.21 31.35 16.35
CA GLY A 307 -0.89 31.12 17.61
C GLY A 307 0.04 30.65 18.73
N PRO A 308 -0.50 30.31 19.89
CA PRO A 308 0.26 29.79 21.02
C PRO A 308 0.87 28.42 20.69
N ILE A 309 2.13 28.24 21.08
CA ILE A 309 2.83 26.97 20.97
C ILE A 309 2.54 26.12 22.21
N ALA A 310 2.09 24.87 22.01
CA ALA A 310 1.86 23.94 23.12
C ALA A 310 3.16 23.71 23.90
N ALA A 311 3.12 23.78 25.22
CA ALA A 311 4.28 23.57 26.07
C ALA A 311 4.65 22.08 26.15
N GLU A 312 3.66 21.21 26.22
CA GLU A 312 3.76 19.75 26.36
C GLU A 312 2.88 19.05 25.31
N PRO A 313 3.23 17.81 24.91
CA PRO A 313 2.43 17.05 23.97
C PRO A 313 1.18 16.45 24.59
N ALA A 314 0.13 16.29 23.81
CA ALA A 314 -1.01 15.46 24.18
C ALA A 314 -0.70 13.97 23.89
N GLU A 315 -0.91 13.09 24.86
CA GLU A 315 -0.89 11.65 24.63
C GLU A 315 -2.20 11.24 23.94
N VAL A 316 -2.11 10.55 22.83
CA VAL A 316 -3.27 10.08 22.04
C VAL A 316 -3.15 8.60 21.73
N GLU A 317 -4.28 7.96 21.48
CA GLU A 317 -4.28 6.58 20.95
C GLU A 317 -3.72 6.59 19.52
N TYR A 318 -2.90 5.59 19.19
CA TYR A 318 -2.31 5.44 17.86
C TYR A 318 -3.40 5.37 16.78
N GLY A 319 -3.28 6.20 15.75
CA GLY A 319 -4.28 6.32 14.68
C GLY A 319 -5.32 7.41 14.91
N THR A 320 -5.31 8.11 16.05
CA THR A 320 -6.10 9.33 16.26
C THR A 320 -5.51 10.46 15.43
N ALA A 321 -6.35 11.17 14.66
CA ALA A 321 -5.93 12.33 13.88
C ALA A 321 -5.51 13.49 14.80
N VAL A 322 -4.35 14.09 14.52
CA VAL A 322 -3.77 15.16 15.32
C VAL A 322 -3.62 16.47 14.52
N THR A 323 -3.67 17.60 15.20
CA THR A 323 -3.53 18.93 14.60
C THR A 323 -2.43 19.79 15.25
N SER A 324 -1.87 19.33 16.36
CA SER A 324 -0.81 19.98 17.13
C SER A 324 0.07 18.93 17.77
N TRP A 325 1.09 19.36 18.52
CA TRP A 325 2.03 18.46 19.17
C TRP A 325 1.35 17.40 20.01
N SER A 326 1.42 16.19 19.51
CA SER A 326 0.86 15.00 20.15
C SER A 326 1.83 13.84 20.01
N PHE A 327 1.65 12.82 20.84
CA PHE A 327 2.41 11.58 20.70
C PHE A 327 1.54 10.35 20.95
N ALA A 328 1.96 9.24 20.38
CA ALA A 328 1.39 7.92 20.66
C ALA A 328 2.50 6.92 20.99
N ARG A 329 2.25 6.02 21.93
CA ARG A 329 3.13 4.89 22.24
C ARG A 329 2.81 3.73 21.33
N ILE A 330 3.86 3.06 20.85
CA ILE A 330 3.77 1.87 20.01
C ILE A 330 4.54 0.75 20.73
N PRO A 331 3.88 -0.04 21.59
CA PRO A 331 4.57 -1.06 22.39
C PRO A 331 5.14 -2.16 21.50
N ARG A 332 6.47 -2.30 21.47
CA ARG A 332 7.17 -3.28 20.61
C ARG A 332 6.92 -4.73 21.04
N ARG A 333 6.94 -4.99 22.36
CA ARG A 333 6.85 -6.35 22.92
C ARG A 333 5.43 -6.90 22.94
N ASP A 334 4.43 -6.03 22.97
CA ASP A 334 3.01 -6.36 23.12
C ASP A 334 2.18 -6.03 21.87
N ARG A 335 2.84 -5.86 20.70
CA ARG A 335 2.07 -5.67 19.46
C ARG A 335 1.15 -6.85 19.27
N PRO A 336 -0.15 -6.61 19.18
CA PRO A 336 -1.08 -7.68 18.94
C PRO A 336 -0.80 -8.28 17.55
N VAL A 337 -0.84 -9.59 17.48
CA VAL A 337 -0.62 -10.34 16.24
C VAL A 337 -1.91 -10.31 15.43
N LEU A 338 -1.83 -9.92 14.17
CA LEU A 338 -2.89 -10.16 13.18
C LEU A 338 -2.48 -11.36 12.33
N VAL A 339 -3.23 -12.45 12.49
CA VAL A 339 -3.00 -13.70 11.77
C VAL A 339 -3.58 -13.59 10.37
N PHE A 340 -2.76 -13.80 9.35
CA PHE A 340 -3.17 -13.93 7.95
C PHE A 340 -3.15 -15.41 7.55
N VAL A 341 -4.28 -15.95 7.14
CA VAL A 341 -4.38 -17.31 6.59
C VAL A 341 -4.37 -17.20 5.08
N GLU A 342 -3.22 -17.46 4.47
CA GLU A 342 -2.98 -17.26 3.04
C GLU A 342 -3.34 -15.82 2.60
N SER A 343 -3.19 -15.53 1.33
CA SER A 343 -3.47 -14.21 0.80
C SER A 343 -3.79 -14.27 -0.70
N ASN A 344 -4.23 -13.15 -1.24
CA ASN A 344 -4.32 -12.93 -2.67
C ASN A 344 -2.91 -12.74 -3.25
N THR A 345 -2.63 -13.37 -4.36
CA THR A 345 -1.32 -13.31 -5.04
C THR A 345 -1.16 -12.10 -5.96
N THR A 346 -2.20 -11.30 -6.17
CA THR A 346 -2.27 -10.18 -7.13
C THR A 346 -2.12 -8.79 -6.49
N GLY A 347 -1.24 -8.63 -5.52
CA GLY A 347 -0.85 -7.32 -4.98
C GLY A 347 -1.65 -6.81 -3.79
N THR A 348 -2.98 -6.97 -3.74
CA THR A 348 -3.82 -6.51 -2.63
C THR A 348 -3.48 -7.20 -1.30
N GLY A 349 -3.05 -8.47 -1.35
CA GLY A 349 -2.59 -9.20 -0.18
C GLY A 349 -1.36 -8.58 0.46
N MET A 350 -0.35 -8.27 -0.33
CA MET A 350 0.88 -7.62 0.15
C MET A 350 0.60 -6.21 0.68
N LEU A 351 -0.34 -5.50 0.08
CA LEU A 351 -0.80 -4.20 0.58
C LEU A 351 -1.41 -4.33 1.98
N MET A 352 -2.25 -5.34 2.23
CA MET A 352 -2.84 -5.54 3.56
C MET A 352 -1.78 -5.89 4.62
N LEU A 353 -0.76 -6.70 4.30
CA LEU A 353 0.34 -7.00 5.22
C LEU A 353 1.11 -5.71 5.59
N ARG A 354 1.46 -4.88 4.61
CA ARG A 354 2.10 -3.57 4.86
C ARG A 354 1.21 -2.64 5.68
N THR A 355 -0.09 -2.64 5.40
CA THR A 355 -1.06 -1.84 6.15
C THR A 355 -1.14 -2.27 7.62
N ALA A 356 -1.12 -3.57 7.91
CA ALA A 356 -1.08 -4.07 9.28
C ALA A 356 0.15 -3.57 10.05
N VAL A 357 1.34 -3.66 9.42
CA VAL A 357 2.58 -3.11 9.99
C VAL A 357 2.44 -1.60 10.28
N ARG A 358 1.92 -0.84 9.32
CA ARG A 358 1.68 0.60 9.45
C ARG A 358 0.71 0.95 10.59
N LEU A 359 -0.31 0.12 10.79
CA LEU A 359 -1.30 0.29 11.85
C LEU A 359 -0.83 -0.20 13.23
N GLY A 360 0.43 -0.61 13.38
CA GLY A 360 1.01 -1.01 14.66
C GLY A 360 0.64 -2.43 15.11
N VAL A 361 0.04 -3.25 14.24
CA VAL A 361 -0.15 -4.67 14.48
C VAL A 361 0.90 -5.50 13.75
N GLU A 362 1.30 -6.63 14.32
CA GLU A 362 2.28 -7.52 13.70
C GLU A 362 1.59 -8.53 12.80
N PRO A 363 1.72 -8.42 11.46
CA PRO A 363 1.18 -9.45 10.59
C PRO A 363 2.03 -10.72 10.66
N VAL A 364 1.37 -11.86 10.84
CA VAL A 364 1.98 -13.17 10.67
C VAL A 364 1.21 -13.93 9.60
N LEU A 365 1.86 -14.19 8.47
CA LEU A 365 1.28 -14.92 7.35
C LEU A 365 1.55 -16.41 7.49
N PHE A 366 0.48 -17.19 7.58
CA PHE A 366 0.51 -18.64 7.47
C PHE A 366 0.19 -19.02 6.03
N ALA A 367 1.11 -19.70 5.37
CA ALA A 367 1.01 -20.01 3.96
C ALA A 367 1.58 -21.40 3.65
N LYS A 368 0.99 -22.09 2.68
CA LYS A 368 1.46 -23.39 2.22
C LYS A 368 2.73 -23.28 1.39
N ASP A 369 2.85 -22.20 0.63
CA ASP A 369 3.98 -21.91 -0.23
C ASP A 369 4.24 -20.40 -0.29
N ARG A 370 5.35 -19.96 0.29
CA ARG A 370 5.76 -18.55 0.33
C ARG A 370 6.13 -17.97 -1.04
N GLU A 371 6.57 -18.82 -1.96
CA GLU A 371 7.01 -18.38 -3.30
C GLU A 371 5.84 -17.93 -4.18
N ARG A 372 4.61 -18.24 -3.77
CA ARG A 372 3.39 -17.73 -4.43
C ARG A 372 3.15 -16.24 -4.26
N TYR A 373 3.89 -15.56 -3.37
CA TYR A 373 3.63 -14.17 -2.99
C TYR A 373 4.77 -13.24 -3.41
N PRO A 374 4.79 -12.74 -4.67
CA PRO A 374 5.76 -11.73 -5.10
C PRO A 374 5.68 -10.48 -4.21
N GLY A 375 6.85 -9.97 -3.78
CA GLY A 375 6.93 -8.80 -2.90
C GLY A 375 6.69 -9.08 -1.41
N LEU A 376 6.58 -10.35 -0.99
CA LEU A 376 6.39 -10.72 0.41
C LEU A 376 7.55 -10.29 1.30
N ALA A 377 8.79 -10.42 0.82
CA ALA A 377 9.99 -10.03 1.56
C ALA A 377 10.03 -8.53 1.91
N GLU A 378 9.34 -7.68 1.13
CA GLU A 378 9.29 -6.23 1.29
C GLU A 378 8.21 -5.79 2.29
N THR A 379 7.37 -6.71 2.76
CA THR A 379 6.26 -6.39 3.67
C THR A 379 6.67 -6.28 5.13
N GLY A 380 7.85 -6.81 5.51
CA GLY A 380 8.25 -6.93 6.91
C GLY A 380 7.44 -7.97 7.71
N CYS A 381 6.62 -8.78 7.02
CA CYS A 381 5.75 -9.78 7.65
C CYS A 381 6.54 -11.05 8.03
N ARG A 382 6.27 -11.58 9.22
CA ARG A 382 6.71 -12.94 9.59
C ARG A 382 5.90 -13.97 8.81
N VAL A 383 6.58 -14.94 8.19
CA VAL A 383 5.95 -16.00 7.41
C VAL A 383 6.17 -17.34 8.10
N VAL A 384 5.10 -18.10 8.25
CA VAL A 384 5.11 -19.47 8.77
C VAL A 384 4.57 -20.41 7.68
N VAL A 385 5.43 -21.31 7.22
CA VAL A 385 5.03 -22.29 6.20
C VAL A 385 4.39 -23.49 6.89
N CYS A 386 3.13 -23.79 6.54
CA CYS A 386 2.37 -24.90 7.08
C CYS A 386 1.28 -25.36 6.10
N ASP A 387 0.66 -26.50 6.37
CA ASP A 387 -0.52 -26.94 5.61
C ASP A 387 -1.75 -26.13 6.03
N THR A 388 -2.09 -25.13 5.22
CA THR A 388 -3.22 -24.23 5.46
C THR A 388 -4.55 -24.81 5.01
N ASP A 389 -4.58 -25.97 4.35
CA ASP A 389 -5.79 -26.68 3.93
C ASP A 389 -6.30 -27.62 5.04
N ASP A 390 -5.44 -28.05 5.97
CA ASP A 390 -5.83 -28.78 7.18
C ASP A 390 -6.11 -27.80 8.33
N ALA A 391 -7.38 -27.63 8.66
CA ALA A 391 -7.81 -26.69 9.70
C ALA A 391 -7.33 -27.05 11.12
N ALA A 392 -7.03 -28.32 11.41
CA ALA A 392 -6.52 -28.74 12.70
C ALA A 392 -5.01 -28.47 12.79
N ALA A 393 -4.26 -28.87 11.77
CA ALA A 393 -2.83 -28.60 11.68
C ALA A 393 -2.54 -27.08 11.67
N LEU A 394 -3.31 -26.30 10.92
CA LEU A 394 -3.20 -24.83 10.91
C LEU A 394 -3.41 -24.26 12.31
N HIS A 395 -4.46 -24.68 13.03
CA HIS A 395 -4.74 -24.21 14.39
C HIS A 395 -3.56 -24.48 15.34
N ASP A 396 -3.01 -25.69 15.32
CA ASP A 396 -1.92 -26.07 16.24
C ASP A 396 -0.66 -25.25 15.97
N VAL A 397 -0.29 -25.07 14.70
CA VAL A 397 0.86 -24.23 14.31
C VAL A 397 0.63 -22.76 14.66
N VAL A 398 -0.59 -22.25 14.46
CA VAL A 398 -0.91 -20.86 14.88
C VAL A 398 -0.84 -20.72 16.38
N ALA A 399 -1.46 -21.62 17.16
CA ALA A 399 -1.46 -21.57 18.62
C ALA A 399 -0.03 -21.60 19.20
N GLU A 400 0.85 -22.43 18.64
CA GLU A 400 2.25 -22.48 19.03
C GLU A 400 2.98 -21.17 18.66
N THR A 401 2.74 -20.66 17.44
CA THR A 401 3.42 -19.44 16.93
C THR A 401 3.09 -18.19 17.74
N VAL A 402 1.83 -18.07 18.22
CA VAL A 402 1.34 -16.90 18.96
C VAL A 402 1.27 -17.12 20.47
N ALA A 403 1.81 -18.22 20.98
CA ALA A 403 1.80 -18.55 22.41
C ALA A 403 2.36 -17.40 23.26
N GLY A 404 1.61 -16.99 24.28
CA GLY A 404 1.99 -15.90 25.17
C GLY A 404 1.89 -14.49 24.56
N ARG A 405 1.25 -14.36 23.40
CA ARG A 405 1.07 -13.07 22.68
C ARG A 405 -0.42 -12.70 22.60
N THR A 406 -0.70 -11.42 22.56
CA THR A 406 -2.05 -10.93 22.25
C THR A 406 -2.32 -11.11 20.76
N VAL A 407 -3.41 -11.84 20.43
CA VAL A 407 -3.90 -11.96 19.05
C VAL A 407 -5.00 -10.92 18.84
N ALA A 408 -4.79 -9.99 17.90
CA ALA A 408 -5.78 -8.96 17.57
C ALA A 408 -6.95 -9.54 16.77
N GLY A 409 -6.66 -10.49 15.88
CA GLY A 409 -7.67 -11.11 15.02
C GLY A 409 -7.07 -12.05 14.00
N VAL A 410 -7.96 -12.56 13.15
CA VAL A 410 -7.61 -13.42 12.00
C VAL A 410 -8.23 -12.85 10.75
N THR A 411 -7.48 -12.85 9.64
CA THR A 411 -7.97 -12.36 8.35
C THR A 411 -7.39 -13.14 7.18
N THR A 412 -7.97 -12.97 6.03
CA THR A 412 -7.45 -13.39 4.73
C THR A 412 -7.93 -12.43 3.65
N THR A 413 -7.18 -12.31 2.56
CA THR A 413 -7.66 -11.67 1.32
C THR A 413 -8.02 -12.71 0.26
N SER A 414 -7.78 -14.00 0.56
CA SER A 414 -8.06 -15.10 -0.35
C SER A 414 -9.43 -15.70 -0.07
N GLU A 415 -10.28 -15.65 -1.06
CA GLU A 415 -11.63 -16.23 -0.99
C GLU A 415 -11.64 -17.70 -0.59
N PHE A 416 -10.60 -18.43 -0.99
CA PHE A 416 -10.45 -19.87 -0.71
C PHE A 416 -10.26 -20.22 0.77
N TYR A 417 -9.89 -19.24 1.62
CA TYR A 417 -9.58 -19.43 3.02
C TYR A 417 -10.50 -18.68 3.99
N LEU A 418 -11.63 -18.14 3.51
CA LEU A 418 -12.61 -17.41 4.34
C LEU A 418 -13.13 -18.28 5.50
N GLU A 419 -13.54 -19.51 5.21
CA GLU A 419 -14.05 -20.44 6.21
C GLU A 419 -12.96 -20.87 7.21
N HIS A 420 -11.74 -21.14 6.74
CA HIS A 420 -10.60 -21.49 7.59
C HIS A 420 -10.25 -20.34 8.53
N SER A 421 -10.26 -19.11 8.04
CA SER A 421 -10.02 -17.91 8.85
C SER A 421 -11.11 -17.70 9.92
N ALA A 422 -12.38 -17.93 9.58
CA ALA A 422 -13.48 -17.82 10.53
C ALA A 422 -13.41 -18.90 11.61
N ARG A 423 -13.13 -20.17 11.26
CA ARG A 423 -12.92 -21.28 12.20
C ARG A 423 -11.76 -20.99 13.15
N LEU A 424 -10.66 -20.47 12.61
CA LEU A 424 -9.48 -20.11 13.40
C LEU A 424 -9.77 -18.96 14.36
N ALA A 425 -10.47 -17.91 13.91
CA ALA A 425 -10.89 -16.80 14.76
C ALA A 425 -11.77 -17.26 15.92
N ALA A 426 -12.75 -18.11 15.64
CA ALA A 426 -13.63 -18.69 16.66
C ALA A 426 -12.85 -19.53 17.69
N ARG A 427 -11.87 -20.33 17.25
CA ARG A 427 -11.04 -21.16 18.15
C ARG A 427 -10.09 -20.32 19.02
N LEU A 428 -9.57 -19.21 18.49
CA LEU A 428 -8.70 -18.29 19.23
C LEU A 428 -9.49 -17.33 20.13
N GLY A 429 -10.82 -17.32 20.04
CA GLY A 429 -11.68 -16.40 20.81
C GLY A 429 -11.53 -14.93 20.41
N VAL A 430 -11.13 -14.66 19.16
CA VAL A 430 -10.98 -13.30 18.62
C VAL A 430 -12.15 -12.95 17.71
N PRO A 431 -12.44 -11.64 17.51
CA PRO A 431 -13.51 -11.21 16.61
C PRO A 431 -13.35 -11.75 15.18
N GLY A 432 -14.44 -12.25 14.62
CA GLY A 432 -14.49 -12.79 13.24
C GLY A 432 -15.93 -12.88 12.74
N ASN A 433 -16.11 -13.27 11.49
CA ASN A 433 -17.42 -13.61 10.95
C ASN A 433 -17.86 -15.01 11.39
N PRO A 434 -19.16 -15.28 11.50
CA PRO A 434 -19.67 -16.63 11.74
C PRO A 434 -19.18 -17.62 10.67
N VAL A 435 -18.81 -18.83 11.10
CA VAL A 435 -18.27 -19.86 10.19
C VAL A 435 -19.28 -20.21 9.09
N ASP A 436 -20.54 -20.38 9.47
CA ASP A 436 -21.61 -20.74 8.52
C ASP A 436 -21.87 -19.62 7.50
N ALA A 437 -21.72 -18.35 7.91
CA ALA A 437 -21.80 -17.22 7.00
C ALA A 437 -20.66 -17.23 5.97
N MET A 438 -19.44 -17.54 6.39
CA MET A 438 -18.29 -17.64 5.48
C MET A 438 -18.40 -18.85 4.55
N ALA A 439 -18.87 -19.98 5.04
CA ALA A 439 -19.17 -21.15 4.21
C ALA A 439 -20.26 -20.85 3.16
N ALA A 440 -21.33 -20.15 3.56
CA ALA A 440 -22.39 -19.73 2.65
C ALA A 440 -21.90 -18.75 1.58
N CYS A 441 -21.10 -17.76 1.94
CA CYS A 441 -20.50 -16.81 0.96
C CYS A 441 -19.53 -17.52 0.00
N ARG A 442 -18.79 -18.54 0.47
CA ARG A 442 -17.81 -19.28 -0.33
C ARG A 442 -18.46 -20.23 -1.35
N ASN A 443 -19.61 -20.81 -1.02
CA ASN A 443 -20.31 -21.80 -1.84
C ASN A 443 -21.54 -21.18 -2.50
N LYS A 444 -21.46 -20.91 -3.80
CA LYS A 444 -22.52 -20.26 -4.57
C LYS A 444 -23.87 -20.96 -4.46
N ALA A 445 -23.90 -22.30 -4.35
CA ALA A 445 -25.17 -23.03 -4.19
C ALA A 445 -25.78 -22.82 -2.79
N LEU A 446 -24.95 -22.68 -1.74
CA LEU A 446 -25.43 -22.30 -0.42
C LEU A 446 -25.92 -20.86 -0.40
N THR A 447 -25.17 -19.91 -1.00
CA THR A 447 -25.64 -18.54 -1.18
C THR A 447 -27.03 -18.50 -1.79
N ARG A 448 -27.24 -19.22 -2.89
CA ARG A 448 -28.53 -19.27 -3.60
C ARG A 448 -29.67 -19.76 -2.70
N ARG A 449 -29.42 -20.79 -1.90
CA ARG A 449 -30.44 -21.32 -0.98
C ARG A 449 -30.82 -20.31 0.09
N VAL A 450 -29.83 -19.71 0.75
CA VAL A 450 -30.07 -18.69 1.78
C VAL A 450 -30.85 -17.50 1.22
N LEU A 451 -30.48 -17.01 0.04
CA LEU A 451 -31.19 -15.88 -0.59
C LEU A 451 -32.60 -16.25 -1.02
N ALA A 452 -32.84 -17.48 -1.49
CA ALA A 452 -34.17 -17.99 -1.84
C ALA A 452 -35.09 -18.08 -0.62
N ASP A 453 -34.58 -18.55 0.52
CA ASP A 453 -35.35 -18.73 1.77
C ASP A 453 -35.91 -17.40 2.30
N VAL A 454 -35.24 -16.27 1.98
CA VAL A 454 -35.68 -14.93 2.40
C VAL A 454 -36.26 -14.09 1.24
N GLY A 455 -36.39 -14.66 0.04
CA GLY A 455 -37.03 -14.02 -1.10
C GLY A 455 -36.24 -12.89 -1.76
N ILE A 456 -34.90 -12.89 -1.65
CA ILE A 456 -34.04 -11.91 -2.32
C ILE A 456 -33.94 -12.24 -3.81
N GLY A 457 -34.05 -11.20 -4.66
CA GLY A 457 -33.93 -11.31 -6.11
C GLY A 457 -32.59 -11.95 -6.53
N GLN A 458 -32.67 -13.07 -7.23
CA GLN A 458 -31.53 -13.84 -7.73
C GLN A 458 -31.92 -14.67 -8.95
N PRO A 459 -30.97 -15.18 -9.77
CA PRO A 459 -31.30 -16.06 -10.88
C PRO A 459 -32.00 -17.33 -10.39
N ARG A 460 -32.91 -17.89 -11.17
CA ARG A 460 -33.33 -19.29 -10.97
C ARG A 460 -32.12 -20.18 -11.09
N PHE A 461 -32.02 -21.22 -10.27
CA PHE A 461 -30.84 -22.05 -10.20
C PHE A 461 -31.11 -23.52 -9.93
N SER A 462 -30.19 -24.37 -10.34
CA SER A 462 -30.12 -25.78 -9.96
C SER A 462 -28.66 -26.19 -9.77
N ALA A 463 -28.36 -26.85 -8.66
CA ALA A 463 -27.05 -27.42 -8.40
C ALA A 463 -27.03 -28.88 -8.83
N VAL A 464 -26.02 -29.29 -9.59
CA VAL A 464 -25.85 -30.63 -10.14
C VAL A 464 -24.51 -31.21 -9.69
N SER A 465 -24.51 -32.46 -9.26
CA SER A 465 -23.31 -33.20 -8.82
C SER A 465 -23.01 -34.40 -9.71
N GLU A 466 -23.99 -34.81 -10.52
CA GLU A 466 -23.86 -35.90 -11.47
C GLU A 466 -24.28 -35.46 -12.88
N PRO A 467 -23.62 -35.95 -13.94
CA PRO A 467 -23.98 -35.60 -15.32
C PRO A 467 -25.44 -35.90 -15.68
N SER A 468 -26.04 -36.91 -15.09
CA SER A 468 -27.43 -37.31 -15.32
C SER A 468 -28.47 -36.28 -14.81
N GLU A 469 -28.09 -35.34 -13.97
CA GLU A 469 -28.95 -34.29 -13.42
C GLU A 469 -29.04 -33.05 -14.30
N VAL A 470 -28.13 -32.91 -15.28
CA VAL A 470 -27.96 -31.66 -16.05
C VAL A 470 -29.16 -31.33 -16.90
N ASP A 471 -29.77 -32.32 -17.58
CA ASP A 471 -30.94 -32.09 -18.42
C ASP A 471 -32.15 -31.59 -17.61
N ALA A 472 -32.36 -32.15 -16.42
CA ALA A 472 -33.40 -31.72 -15.50
C ALA A 472 -33.13 -30.30 -14.95
N ALA A 473 -31.87 -29.98 -14.68
CA ALA A 473 -31.44 -28.66 -14.24
C ALA A 473 -31.69 -27.61 -15.33
N ILE A 474 -31.34 -27.89 -16.58
CA ILE A 474 -31.59 -27.01 -17.73
C ILE A 474 -33.10 -26.82 -17.93
N ALA A 475 -33.90 -27.88 -17.83
CA ALA A 475 -35.35 -27.78 -17.95
C ALA A 475 -35.96 -26.88 -16.85
N ALA A 476 -35.46 -26.94 -15.65
CA ALA A 476 -35.92 -26.10 -14.52
C ALA A 476 -35.51 -24.64 -14.64
N VAL A 477 -34.30 -24.36 -15.13
CA VAL A 477 -33.74 -23.02 -15.24
C VAL A 477 -34.14 -22.32 -16.54
N GLY A 478 -34.17 -23.03 -17.66
CA GLY A 478 -34.38 -22.54 -18.99
C GLY A 478 -33.09 -22.16 -19.74
N LEU A 479 -33.26 -21.83 -21.03
CA LEU A 479 -32.15 -21.42 -21.91
C LEU A 479 -32.42 -19.98 -22.43
N PRO A 480 -31.38 -19.18 -22.69
CA PRO A 480 -29.97 -19.49 -22.41
C PRO A 480 -29.68 -19.52 -20.91
N CYS A 481 -28.69 -20.27 -20.50
CA CYS A 481 -28.30 -20.38 -19.10
C CYS A 481 -26.81 -20.06 -18.87
N VAL A 482 -26.40 -19.97 -17.61
CA VAL A 482 -24.99 -19.86 -17.20
C VAL A 482 -24.63 -21.10 -16.39
N VAL A 483 -23.53 -21.74 -16.75
CA VAL A 483 -22.99 -22.89 -16.01
C VAL A 483 -21.64 -22.51 -15.40
N LYS A 484 -21.49 -22.76 -14.08
CA LYS A 484 -20.29 -22.37 -13.32
C LYS A 484 -20.02 -23.33 -12.17
N PRO A 485 -18.75 -23.45 -11.69
CA PRO A 485 -18.44 -24.19 -10.47
C PRO A 485 -18.95 -23.44 -9.22
N VAL A 486 -19.36 -24.15 -8.18
CA VAL A 486 -19.88 -23.54 -6.95
C VAL A 486 -18.79 -22.86 -6.11
N GLY A 487 -17.54 -23.25 -6.25
CA GLY A 487 -16.45 -22.87 -5.37
C GLY A 487 -15.24 -22.23 -6.05
N GLU A 488 -15.32 -21.73 -7.27
CA GLU A 488 -14.23 -21.03 -7.96
C GLU A 488 -14.39 -19.50 -7.90
N SER A 489 -13.34 -18.79 -8.26
CA SER A 489 -13.23 -17.33 -8.21
C SER A 489 -12.63 -16.78 -9.51
N GLY A 490 -12.83 -15.47 -9.80
CA GLY A 490 -12.23 -14.79 -10.94
C GLY A 490 -12.80 -15.19 -12.30
N SER A 491 -14.07 -15.50 -12.36
CA SER A 491 -14.79 -15.95 -13.58
C SER A 491 -14.25 -17.25 -14.18
N HIS A 492 -13.45 -18.01 -13.42
CA HIS A 492 -12.88 -19.27 -13.88
C HIS A 492 -13.97 -20.32 -14.11
N ASP A 493 -13.99 -20.90 -15.34
CA ASP A 493 -15.00 -21.87 -15.78
C ASP A 493 -16.45 -21.39 -15.65
N VAL A 494 -16.71 -20.09 -15.82
CA VAL A 494 -18.05 -19.51 -15.97
C VAL A 494 -18.36 -19.37 -17.46
N LEU A 495 -19.43 -20.01 -17.93
CA LEU A 495 -19.78 -20.01 -19.36
C LEU A 495 -21.26 -19.70 -19.58
N TRP A 496 -21.52 -18.78 -20.50
CA TRP A 496 -22.86 -18.60 -21.09
C TRP A 496 -23.14 -19.71 -22.10
N CYS A 497 -24.26 -20.40 -21.92
CA CYS A 497 -24.65 -21.55 -22.71
C CYS A 497 -25.94 -21.21 -23.47
N PRO A 498 -25.89 -21.08 -24.80
CA PRO A 498 -27.08 -20.76 -25.61
C PRO A 498 -28.03 -21.95 -25.75
N ASP A 499 -27.54 -23.16 -25.63
CA ASP A 499 -28.26 -24.41 -25.86
C ASP A 499 -27.89 -25.49 -24.83
N ALA A 500 -28.64 -26.59 -24.84
CA ALA A 500 -28.49 -27.68 -23.88
C ALA A 500 -27.18 -28.46 -24.11
N GLU A 501 -26.72 -28.59 -25.34
CA GLU A 501 -25.49 -29.32 -25.67
C GLU A 501 -24.25 -28.61 -25.06
N THR A 502 -24.18 -27.30 -25.24
CA THR A 502 -23.13 -26.45 -24.64
C THR A 502 -23.18 -26.51 -23.13
N ALA A 503 -24.38 -26.45 -22.52
CA ALA A 503 -24.54 -26.49 -21.08
C ALA A 503 -24.13 -27.84 -20.49
N ALA A 504 -24.51 -28.93 -21.13
CA ALA A 504 -24.17 -30.30 -20.69
C ALA A 504 -22.66 -30.56 -20.82
N ALA A 505 -22.05 -30.15 -21.92
CA ALA A 505 -20.62 -30.29 -22.13
C ALA A 505 -19.80 -29.50 -21.08
N HIS A 506 -20.21 -28.26 -20.79
CA HIS A 506 -19.53 -27.43 -19.80
C HIS A 506 -19.75 -27.95 -18.36
N ALA A 507 -20.96 -28.38 -18.02
CA ALA A 507 -21.23 -29.00 -16.73
C ALA A 507 -20.37 -30.25 -16.51
N ALA A 508 -20.25 -31.11 -17.51
CA ALA A 508 -19.38 -32.29 -17.44
C ALA A 508 -17.91 -31.90 -17.21
N LYS A 509 -17.42 -30.83 -17.86
CA LYS A 509 -16.08 -30.27 -17.62
C LYS A 509 -15.92 -29.84 -16.16
N VAL A 510 -16.86 -29.06 -15.61
CA VAL A 510 -16.82 -28.57 -14.23
C VAL A 510 -16.82 -29.74 -13.22
N LEU A 511 -17.68 -30.74 -13.44
CA LEU A 511 -17.78 -31.93 -12.58
C LEU A 511 -16.51 -32.80 -12.60
N ALA A 512 -15.74 -32.78 -13.67
CA ALA A 512 -14.49 -33.53 -13.81
C ALA A 512 -13.32 -32.89 -13.03
N VAL A 513 -13.40 -31.61 -12.67
CA VAL A 513 -12.33 -30.91 -11.94
C VAL A 513 -12.30 -31.41 -10.48
N THR A 514 -11.19 -32.00 -10.08
CA THR A 514 -11.00 -32.54 -8.72
C THR A 514 -10.25 -31.59 -7.79
N ARG A 515 -9.48 -30.66 -8.32
CA ARG A 515 -8.73 -29.66 -7.55
C ARG A 515 -8.87 -28.28 -8.15
N ASN A 516 -9.07 -27.29 -7.29
CA ASN A 516 -9.15 -25.89 -7.67
C ASN A 516 -7.76 -25.29 -7.97
N VAL A 517 -7.70 -24.02 -8.38
CA VAL A 517 -6.45 -23.29 -8.69
C VAL A 517 -5.49 -23.16 -7.48
N ARG A 518 -5.94 -23.44 -6.27
CA ARG A 518 -5.12 -23.49 -5.05
C ARG A 518 -4.66 -24.90 -4.68
N GLY A 519 -5.12 -25.92 -5.40
CA GLY A 519 -4.81 -27.32 -5.15
C GLY A 519 -5.74 -27.99 -4.11
N GLN A 520 -6.77 -27.29 -3.63
CA GLN A 520 -7.78 -27.81 -2.71
C GLN A 520 -8.78 -28.71 -3.46
N GLU A 521 -9.35 -29.68 -2.78
CA GLU A 521 -10.41 -30.53 -3.35
C GLU A 521 -11.65 -29.70 -3.68
N THR A 522 -12.23 -29.93 -4.85
CA THR A 522 -13.46 -29.27 -5.29
C THR A 522 -14.71 -30.00 -4.75
N ALA A 523 -15.81 -29.27 -4.63
CA ALA A 523 -17.10 -29.88 -4.30
C ALA A 523 -17.65 -30.76 -5.43
N ARG A 524 -17.02 -30.77 -6.63
CA ARG A 524 -17.50 -31.46 -7.83
C ARG A 524 -18.99 -31.19 -8.11
N THR A 525 -19.36 -29.92 -7.99
CA THR A 525 -20.74 -29.47 -8.18
C THR A 525 -20.73 -28.30 -9.17
N ALA A 526 -21.56 -28.40 -10.17
CA ALA A 526 -21.83 -27.31 -11.11
C ALA A 526 -23.15 -26.63 -10.73
N LEU A 527 -23.20 -25.31 -10.87
CA LEU A 527 -24.40 -24.50 -10.73
C LEU A 527 -24.91 -24.12 -12.11
N VAL A 528 -26.13 -24.49 -12.45
CA VAL A 528 -26.85 -24.07 -13.63
C VAL A 528 -27.78 -22.94 -13.25
N GLU A 529 -27.62 -21.76 -13.86
CA GLU A 529 -28.38 -20.55 -13.52
C GLU A 529 -29.06 -19.94 -14.73
N GLU A 530 -30.17 -19.31 -14.51
CA GLU A 530 -30.82 -18.44 -15.50
C GLU A 530 -29.85 -17.33 -15.96
N TYR A 531 -29.76 -17.13 -17.25
CA TYR A 531 -29.05 -15.97 -17.75
C TYR A 531 -29.88 -14.70 -17.53
N VAL A 532 -29.47 -13.86 -16.61
CA VAL A 532 -30.07 -12.55 -16.37
C VAL A 532 -29.44 -11.54 -17.31
N ALA A 533 -30.24 -11.00 -18.21
CA ALA A 533 -29.83 -9.89 -19.08
C ALA A 533 -29.86 -8.56 -18.33
N GLY A 534 -29.03 -7.61 -18.74
CA GLY A 534 -29.00 -6.27 -18.17
C GLY A 534 -27.60 -5.82 -17.75
N PRO A 535 -27.46 -4.53 -17.44
CA PRO A 535 -26.20 -3.98 -16.97
C PRO A 535 -25.81 -4.55 -15.61
N GLU A 536 -24.48 -4.70 -15.42
CA GLU A 536 -23.91 -5.31 -14.23
C GLU A 536 -23.24 -4.25 -13.36
N TYR A 537 -23.47 -4.37 -12.06
CA TYR A 537 -22.94 -3.49 -11.03
C TYR A 537 -22.39 -4.32 -9.88
N SER A 538 -21.59 -3.68 -9.05
CA SER A 538 -21.27 -4.21 -7.73
C SER A 538 -21.51 -3.15 -6.66
N ALA A 539 -21.99 -3.59 -5.52
CA ALA A 539 -22.06 -2.76 -4.32
C ALA A 539 -20.84 -3.05 -3.44
N GLU A 540 -20.05 -2.01 -3.17
CA GLU A 540 -18.90 -2.09 -2.28
C GLU A 540 -19.40 -1.84 -0.86
N MET A 541 -19.53 -2.93 -0.11
CA MET A 541 -20.15 -2.95 1.21
C MET A 541 -19.09 -3.04 2.30
N PHE A 542 -19.44 -2.56 3.47
CA PHE A 542 -18.62 -2.75 4.67
C PHE A 542 -19.51 -3.00 5.88
N CYS A 543 -19.20 -4.04 6.66
CA CYS A 543 -19.93 -4.37 7.87
C CYS A 543 -19.11 -4.06 9.12
N VAL A 544 -19.73 -3.40 10.08
CA VAL A 544 -19.15 -3.09 11.38
C VAL A 544 -20.08 -3.62 12.45
N ASN A 545 -19.70 -4.71 13.12
CA ASN A 545 -20.49 -5.35 14.18
C ASN A 545 -21.94 -5.66 13.76
N GLY A 546 -22.15 -6.18 12.55
CA GLY A 546 -23.46 -6.53 12.01
C GLY A 546 -24.22 -5.38 11.34
N GLU A 547 -23.75 -4.14 11.49
CA GLU A 547 -24.30 -2.99 10.76
C GLU A 547 -23.68 -2.90 9.37
N VAL A 548 -24.52 -2.83 8.34
CA VAL A 548 -24.12 -2.87 6.94
C VAL A 548 -24.15 -1.48 6.33
N TYR A 549 -23.02 -1.05 5.77
CA TYR A 549 -22.84 0.23 5.10
C TYR A 549 -22.49 0.00 3.63
N CYS A 550 -23.11 0.76 2.73
CA CYS A 550 -22.70 0.82 1.34
C CYS A 550 -21.72 2.00 1.15
N VAL A 551 -20.50 1.70 0.74
CA VAL A 551 -19.48 2.71 0.43
C VAL A 551 -19.76 3.33 -0.94
N GLY A 552 -20.34 2.57 -1.85
CA GLY A 552 -20.81 3.02 -3.14
C GLY A 552 -21.09 1.87 -4.11
N VAL A 553 -21.60 2.20 -5.28
CA VAL A 553 -21.89 1.24 -6.36
C VAL A 553 -20.88 1.44 -7.48
N THR A 554 -20.31 0.34 -7.96
CA THR A 554 -19.38 0.28 -9.10
C THR A 554 -20.12 -0.17 -10.34
N GLU A 555 -19.98 0.54 -11.47
CA GLU A 555 -20.40 0.09 -12.78
C GLU A 555 -19.35 -0.86 -13.36
N ARG A 556 -19.77 -2.02 -13.88
CA ARG A 556 -18.88 -3.04 -14.45
C ARG A 556 -19.08 -3.13 -15.95
N THR A 557 -17.98 -3.10 -16.70
CA THR A 557 -17.97 -3.34 -18.15
C THR A 557 -17.41 -4.73 -18.40
N LEU A 558 -18.20 -5.59 -19.07
CA LEU A 558 -17.83 -6.96 -19.37
C LEU A 558 -17.37 -7.14 -20.81
N SER A 559 -16.62 -8.20 -21.07
CA SER A 559 -16.33 -8.69 -22.41
C SER A 559 -17.59 -9.21 -23.11
N ALA A 560 -17.51 -9.40 -24.42
CA ALA A 560 -18.56 -10.09 -25.16
C ALA A 560 -18.72 -11.55 -24.69
N LEU A 561 -19.96 -12.06 -24.80
CA LEU A 561 -20.23 -13.49 -24.58
C LEU A 561 -19.33 -14.37 -25.45
N PRO A 562 -18.99 -15.58 -25.03
CA PRO A 562 -19.61 -16.36 -23.95
C PRO A 562 -18.94 -16.20 -22.56
N HIS A 563 -17.90 -15.38 -22.42
CA HIS A 563 -17.17 -15.17 -21.17
C HIS A 563 -17.63 -13.86 -20.48
N PHE A 564 -17.55 -13.84 -19.15
CA PHE A 564 -17.95 -12.70 -18.32
C PHE A 564 -16.74 -12.05 -17.68
N VAL A 565 -15.80 -11.59 -18.51
CA VAL A 565 -14.56 -10.99 -18.00
C VAL A 565 -14.69 -9.48 -17.93
N GLU A 566 -14.40 -8.90 -16.79
CA GLU A 566 -14.44 -7.44 -16.65
C GLU A 566 -13.32 -6.80 -17.46
N THR A 567 -13.70 -5.86 -18.30
CA THR A 567 -12.81 -5.03 -19.13
C THR A 567 -12.65 -3.61 -18.58
N GLY A 568 -13.49 -3.22 -17.63
CA GLY A 568 -13.39 -1.93 -16.97
C GLY A 568 -14.39 -1.76 -15.84
N HIS A 569 -14.13 -0.75 -14.99
CA HIS A 569 -15.00 -0.34 -13.89
C HIS A 569 -15.07 1.19 -13.82
N LEU A 570 -16.18 1.71 -13.29
CA LEU A 570 -16.36 3.11 -12.94
C LEU A 570 -16.97 3.22 -11.55
N PHE A 571 -16.34 3.97 -10.65
CA PHE A 571 -16.82 4.21 -9.29
C PHE A 571 -16.83 5.71 -8.94
N PRO A 572 -17.87 6.25 -8.31
CA PRO A 572 -19.21 5.67 -8.23
C PRO A 572 -19.85 5.51 -9.61
N ALA A 573 -20.70 4.52 -9.77
CA ALA A 573 -21.46 4.28 -11.00
C ALA A 573 -22.26 5.51 -11.46
N ALA A 574 -22.41 5.65 -12.77
CA ALA A 574 -23.23 6.74 -13.35
C ALA A 574 -24.73 6.40 -13.29
N LEU A 575 -25.25 6.26 -12.07
CA LEU A 575 -26.65 5.93 -11.77
C LEU A 575 -27.38 7.12 -11.15
N ASP A 576 -28.70 7.13 -11.29
CA ASP A 576 -29.56 7.97 -10.48
C ASP A 576 -29.61 7.44 -9.02
N GLU A 577 -29.99 8.31 -8.09
CA GLU A 577 -30.00 8.00 -6.65
C GLU A 577 -30.97 6.85 -6.30
N ILE A 578 -32.06 6.69 -7.04
CA ILE A 578 -33.04 5.63 -6.77
C ILE A 578 -32.46 4.27 -7.09
N LYS A 579 -31.88 4.11 -8.27
CA LYS A 579 -31.26 2.85 -8.68
C LYS A 579 -30.04 2.49 -7.83
N ALA A 580 -29.20 3.48 -7.49
CA ALA A 580 -28.06 3.28 -6.61
C ALA A 580 -28.51 2.77 -5.22
N ARG A 581 -29.60 3.33 -4.69
CA ARG A 581 -30.20 2.91 -3.42
C ARG A 581 -30.78 1.50 -3.51
N GLU A 582 -31.55 1.17 -4.55
CA GLU A 582 -32.12 -0.17 -4.74
C GLU A 582 -31.03 -1.24 -4.79
N ILE A 583 -29.94 -1.01 -5.51
CA ILE A 583 -28.78 -1.91 -5.56
C ILE A 583 -28.15 -2.05 -4.17
N SER A 584 -27.95 -0.95 -3.46
CA SER A 584 -27.36 -0.94 -2.13
C SER A 584 -28.21 -1.69 -1.10
N GLU A 585 -29.54 -1.50 -1.16
CA GLU A 585 -30.50 -2.17 -0.28
C GLU A 585 -30.53 -3.67 -0.54
N ALA A 586 -30.58 -4.11 -1.82
CA ALA A 586 -30.54 -5.53 -2.18
C ALA A 586 -29.24 -6.21 -1.72
N ALA A 587 -28.09 -5.54 -1.91
CA ALA A 587 -26.78 -6.02 -1.42
C ALA A 587 -26.76 -6.11 0.11
N GLY A 588 -27.28 -5.11 0.80
CA GLY A 588 -27.35 -5.10 2.27
C GLY A 588 -28.26 -6.19 2.82
N GLN A 589 -29.39 -6.45 2.17
CA GLN A 589 -30.28 -7.55 2.54
C GLN A 589 -29.63 -8.92 2.34
N ALA A 590 -28.87 -9.09 1.24
CA ALA A 590 -28.14 -10.32 0.96
C ALA A 590 -27.08 -10.61 2.04
N LEU A 591 -26.29 -9.62 2.44
CA LEU A 591 -25.28 -9.76 3.49
C LEU A 591 -25.90 -10.10 4.85
N LYS A 592 -27.01 -9.44 5.20
CA LYS A 592 -27.74 -9.74 6.45
C LYS A 592 -28.30 -11.15 6.46
N ALA A 593 -28.88 -11.61 5.34
CA ALA A 593 -29.40 -12.96 5.21
C ALA A 593 -28.31 -14.01 5.36
N LEU A 594 -27.11 -13.76 4.84
CA LEU A 594 -25.95 -14.63 4.94
C LEU A 594 -25.28 -14.58 6.34
N GLY A 595 -25.67 -13.63 7.19
CA GLY A 595 -25.08 -13.47 8.52
C GLY A 595 -23.68 -12.86 8.50
N PHE A 596 -23.34 -12.02 7.49
CA PHE A 596 -22.07 -11.34 7.41
C PHE A 596 -22.02 -10.16 8.38
N GLU A 597 -21.01 -10.13 9.26
CA GLU A 597 -20.96 -9.19 10.40
C GLU A 597 -19.80 -8.19 10.34
N ARG A 598 -18.67 -8.53 9.68
CA ARG A 598 -17.44 -7.75 9.80
C ARG A 598 -16.64 -7.67 8.51
N GLY A 599 -16.15 -6.46 8.20
CA GLY A 599 -15.22 -6.18 7.12
C GLY A 599 -15.88 -5.85 5.80
N ALA A 600 -15.05 -5.76 4.77
CA ALA A 600 -15.49 -5.45 3.41
C ALA A 600 -16.17 -6.65 2.74
N ALA A 601 -17.21 -6.35 1.96
CA ALA A 601 -17.85 -7.32 1.09
C ALA A 601 -18.13 -6.69 -0.28
N HIS A 602 -18.03 -7.49 -1.32
CA HIS A 602 -18.26 -7.11 -2.70
C HIS A 602 -19.44 -7.92 -3.23
N VAL A 603 -20.55 -7.27 -3.46
CA VAL A 603 -21.80 -7.91 -3.92
C VAL A 603 -22.04 -7.54 -5.38
N GLU A 604 -22.10 -8.53 -6.25
CA GLU A 604 -22.35 -8.37 -7.68
C GLU A 604 -23.85 -8.52 -7.99
N LEU A 605 -24.38 -7.57 -8.75
CA LEU A 605 -25.80 -7.52 -9.09
C LEU A 605 -25.98 -7.14 -10.56
N LYS A 606 -27.08 -7.60 -11.12
CA LYS A 606 -27.63 -7.09 -12.39
C LYS A 606 -28.94 -6.35 -12.15
N THR A 607 -29.19 -5.34 -12.96
CA THR A 607 -30.50 -4.69 -12.95
C THR A 607 -31.33 -5.26 -14.06
N ALA A 608 -32.39 -5.99 -13.69
CA ALA A 608 -33.41 -6.51 -14.60
C ALA A 608 -34.71 -5.69 -14.48
N ASP A 609 -35.68 -5.99 -15.32
CA ASP A 609 -37.00 -5.32 -15.28
C ASP A 609 -37.74 -5.50 -13.94
N CYS A 610 -37.42 -6.60 -13.23
CA CYS A 610 -37.96 -6.91 -11.90
C CYS A 610 -37.22 -6.26 -10.74
N GLY A 611 -36.18 -5.46 -11.02
CA GLY A 611 -35.29 -4.85 -10.02
C GLY A 611 -33.90 -5.50 -9.92
N PRO A 612 -33.14 -5.20 -8.86
CA PRO A 612 -31.80 -5.75 -8.65
C PRO A 612 -31.82 -7.26 -8.41
N VAL A 613 -30.94 -7.98 -9.10
CA VAL A 613 -30.77 -9.44 -9.04
C VAL A 613 -29.34 -9.75 -8.56
N VAL A 614 -29.19 -10.36 -7.41
CA VAL A 614 -27.88 -10.72 -6.82
C VAL A 614 -27.25 -11.86 -7.60
N VAL A 615 -26.09 -11.60 -8.20
CA VAL A 615 -25.31 -12.59 -8.99
C VAL A 615 -24.31 -13.32 -8.13
N GLU A 616 -23.57 -12.61 -7.25
CA GLU A 616 -22.54 -13.18 -6.39
C GLU A 616 -22.31 -12.32 -5.14
N VAL A 617 -21.96 -12.98 -4.03
CA VAL A 617 -21.56 -12.32 -2.78
C VAL A 617 -20.16 -12.75 -2.40
N ASN A 618 -19.22 -11.83 -2.41
CA ASN A 618 -17.82 -12.05 -2.06
C ASN A 618 -17.53 -11.40 -0.70
N ALA A 619 -17.27 -12.21 0.33
CA ALA A 619 -17.02 -11.76 1.71
C ALA A 619 -15.57 -11.25 1.92
N ARG A 620 -15.11 -10.39 1.04
CA ARG A 620 -13.76 -9.80 1.01
C ARG A 620 -13.77 -8.47 0.25
N PRO A 621 -12.69 -7.66 0.38
CA PRO A 621 -12.51 -6.51 -0.52
C PRO A 621 -12.53 -6.95 -1.99
N ALA A 622 -13.09 -6.09 -2.85
CA ALA A 622 -13.17 -6.32 -4.28
C ALA A 622 -11.80 -6.57 -4.92
N GLY A 623 -11.81 -7.33 -6.03
CA GLY A 623 -10.68 -7.41 -6.95
C GLY A 623 -10.65 -6.23 -7.94
N GLY A 624 -9.93 -6.41 -9.06
CA GLY A 624 -9.97 -5.49 -10.21
C GLY A 624 -9.60 -4.04 -9.90
N MET A 625 -8.79 -3.79 -8.87
CA MET A 625 -8.39 -2.45 -8.38
C MET A 625 -9.57 -1.56 -7.89
N ILE A 626 -10.75 -2.12 -7.68
CA ILE A 626 -11.91 -1.37 -7.17
C ILE A 626 -11.60 -0.65 -5.84
N PRO A 627 -10.88 -1.25 -4.86
CA PRO A 627 -10.49 -0.52 -3.63
C PRO A 627 -9.69 0.75 -3.91
N GLU A 628 -8.86 0.76 -4.96
CA GLU A 628 -8.12 1.95 -5.38
C GLU A 628 -9.05 3.00 -6.01
N LEU A 629 -10.03 2.57 -6.81
CA LEU A 629 -11.05 3.49 -7.37
C LEU A 629 -11.86 4.14 -6.24
N VAL A 630 -12.26 3.37 -5.23
CA VAL A 630 -12.95 3.88 -4.03
C VAL A 630 -12.07 4.92 -3.33
N ARG A 631 -10.79 4.63 -3.13
CA ARG A 631 -9.84 5.54 -2.48
C ARG A 631 -9.66 6.84 -3.26
N LEU A 632 -9.51 6.78 -4.57
CA LEU A 632 -9.38 7.96 -5.43
C LEU A 632 -10.64 8.82 -5.43
N ALA A 633 -11.80 8.19 -5.48
CA ALA A 633 -13.08 8.87 -5.58
C ALA A 633 -13.56 9.45 -4.23
N THR A 634 -13.42 8.72 -3.13
CA THR A 634 -13.99 9.07 -1.82
C THR A 634 -12.95 9.41 -0.75
N GLY A 635 -11.70 8.99 -0.92
CA GLY A 635 -10.66 9.04 0.12
C GLY A 635 -10.74 7.89 1.14
N ILE A 636 -11.73 7.00 1.03
CA ILE A 636 -11.85 5.82 1.91
C ILE A 636 -10.89 4.72 1.41
N ASP A 637 -9.92 4.35 2.22
CA ASP A 637 -9.04 3.21 1.94
C ASP A 637 -9.65 1.92 2.51
N LEU A 638 -10.35 1.15 1.66
CA LEU A 638 -11.01 -0.10 2.08
C LEU A 638 -10.03 -1.15 2.62
N MET A 639 -8.78 -1.14 2.17
CA MET A 639 -7.76 -2.08 2.66
C MET A 639 -7.32 -1.71 4.08
N ASP A 640 -7.17 -0.42 4.36
CA ASP A 640 -6.92 0.10 5.72
C ASP A 640 -8.08 -0.26 6.65
N GLN A 641 -9.32 0.01 6.22
CA GLN A 641 -10.50 -0.28 7.03
C GLN A 641 -10.68 -1.79 7.28
N GLN A 642 -10.33 -2.64 6.31
CA GLN A 642 -10.37 -4.10 6.47
C GLN A 642 -9.38 -4.57 7.55
N VAL A 643 -8.15 -4.06 7.53
CA VAL A 643 -7.16 -4.38 8.57
C VAL A 643 -7.61 -3.87 9.94
N ARG A 644 -8.15 -2.65 10.01
CA ARG A 644 -8.71 -2.09 11.25
C ARG A 644 -9.83 -2.96 11.82
N SER A 645 -10.78 -3.34 10.98
CA SER A 645 -11.88 -4.22 11.37
C SER A 645 -11.38 -5.59 11.88
N ALA A 646 -10.43 -6.21 11.17
CA ALA A 646 -9.85 -7.49 11.56
C ALA A 646 -9.03 -7.42 12.86
N ALA A 647 -8.35 -6.28 13.10
CA ALA A 647 -7.53 -6.05 14.28
C ALA A 647 -8.28 -5.42 15.46
N GLY A 648 -9.60 -5.21 15.36
CA GLY A 648 -10.40 -4.56 16.40
C GLY A 648 -10.11 -3.07 16.59
N LEU A 649 -9.48 -2.41 15.60
CA LEU A 649 -9.20 -0.98 15.61
C LEU A 649 -10.41 -0.17 15.11
N PRO A 650 -10.52 1.11 15.47
CA PRO A 650 -11.62 1.98 15.01
C PRO A 650 -11.68 2.05 13.47
N VAL A 651 -12.87 1.83 12.91
CA VAL A 651 -13.17 1.90 11.47
C VAL A 651 -13.79 3.26 11.17
N SER A 652 -13.39 3.89 10.05
CA SER A 652 -13.98 5.13 9.56
C SER A 652 -14.30 5.01 8.06
N LEU A 653 -15.58 5.13 7.73
CA LEU A 653 -16.09 5.14 6.36
C LEU A 653 -16.52 6.53 5.91
N ALA A 654 -16.03 7.59 6.55
CA ALA A 654 -16.31 8.97 6.18
C ALA A 654 -15.55 9.34 4.90
N ALA A 655 -16.30 9.72 3.88
CA ALA A 655 -15.71 10.22 2.64
C ALA A 655 -15.07 11.59 2.87
N THR A 656 -13.86 11.78 2.35
CA THR A 656 -13.10 13.04 2.39
C THR A 656 -13.01 13.71 1.01
N ARG A 657 -13.53 13.04 -0.02
CA ARG A 657 -13.55 13.48 -1.42
C ARG A 657 -14.89 13.12 -2.06
N ALA A 658 -15.23 13.78 -3.14
CA ALA A 658 -16.43 13.52 -3.91
C ALA A 658 -16.09 13.57 -5.41
N LYS A 659 -15.29 12.58 -5.87
CA LYS A 659 -14.85 12.43 -7.26
C LYS A 659 -15.39 11.14 -7.87
N ARG A 660 -14.99 10.88 -9.10
CA ARG A 660 -15.19 9.60 -9.78
C ARG A 660 -13.83 9.04 -10.20
N ALA A 661 -13.71 7.71 -10.23
CA ALA A 661 -12.53 7.04 -10.73
C ALA A 661 -12.92 5.81 -11.55
N GLY A 662 -12.13 5.48 -12.54
CA GLY A 662 -12.39 4.33 -13.40
C GLY A 662 -11.12 3.60 -13.80
N ILE A 663 -11.30 2.38 -14.28
CA ILE A 663 -10.23 1.54 -14.78
C ILE A 663 -10.61 0.93 -16.13
N ARG A 664 -9.63 0.79 -17.01
CA ARG A 664 -9.71 0.01 -18.24
C ARG A 664 -8.60 -1.02 -18.25
N PHE A 665 -8.94 -2.30 -18.41
CA PHE A 665 -7.96 -3.37 -18.51
C PHE A 665 -7.44 -3.51 -19.94
N LEU A 666 -6.14 -3.85 -20.06
CA LEU A 666 -5.50 -4.11 -21.35
C LEU A 666 -5.66 -5.58 -21.68
N THR A 667 -6.23 -5.85 -22.83
CA THR A 667 -6.48 -7.21 -23.34
C THR A 667 -6.10 -7.29 -24.80
N VAL A 668 -5.96 -8.51 -25.32
CA VAL A 668 -5.73 -8.75 -26.75
C VAL A 668 -6.93 -9.46 -27.39
N PRO A 669 -7.21 -9.19 -28.67
CA PRO A 669 -8.36 -9.78 -29.35
C PRO A 669 -8.13 -11.21 -29.84
N ALA A 670 -6.88 -11.66 -29.95
CA ALA A 670 -6.50 -12.94 -30.54
C ALA A 670 -5.30 -13.55 -29.79
N PRO A 671 -5.15 -14.90 -29.87
CA PRO A 671 -3.99 -15.58 -29.30
C PRO A 671 -2.71 -15.25 -30.05
N GLY A 672 -1.57 -15.38 -29.36
CA GLY A 672 -0.24 -15.17 -29.91
C GLY A 672 0.83 -15.02 -28.84
N ARG A 673 1.97 -14.46 -29.23
CA ARG A 673 3.10 -14.16 -28.33
C ARG A 673 3.25 -12.63 -28.17
N LEU A 674 3.20 -12.15 -26.96
CA LEU A 674 3.42 -10.71 -26.68
C LEU A 674 4.85 -10.32 -27.05
N LEU A 675 5.00 -9.39 -27.97
CA LEU A 675 6.32 -8.83 -28.30
C LEU A 675 6.66 -7.64 -27.42
N GLN A 676 5.76 -6.66 -27.34
CA GLN A 676 5.95 -5.46 -26.52
C GLN A 676 4.64 -4.72 -26.29
N VAL A 677 4.64 -3.88 -25.26
CA VAL A 677 3.62 -2.84 -25.05
C VAL A 677 4.33 -1.49 -25.09
N THR A 678 3.94 -0.61 -25.99
CA THR A 678 4.54 0.73 -26.16
C THR A 678 3.52 1.83 -25.92
N GLY A 679 3.98 3.08 -25.79
CA GLY A 679 3.10 4.22 -25.59
C GLY A 679 2.69 4.49 -24.13
N VAL A 680 3.28 3.76 -23.16
CA VAL A 680 2.94 3.87 -21.74
C VAL A 680 3.09 5.31 -21.23
N GLU A 681 4.16 5.99 -21.56
CA GLU A 681 4.40 7.38 -21.13
C GLU A 681 3.41 8.36 -21.75
N ARG A 682 3.02 8.15 -23.02
CA ARG A 682 1.99 8.98 -23.65
C ARG A 682 0.62 8.75 -23.00
N ALA A 683 0.31 7.51 -22.64
CA ALA A 683 -0.91 7.19 -21.91
C ALA A 683 -0.93 7.84 -20.53
N ARG A 684 0.20 7.82 -19.81
CA ARG A 684 0.34 8.48 -18.51
C ARG A 684 0.21 10.02 -18.59
N ALA A 685 0.60 10.61 -19.72
CA ALA A 685 0.52 12.04 -19.92
C ALA A 685 -0.89 12.56 -20.24
N VAL A 686 -1.88 11.67 -20.43
CA VAL A 686 -3.26 12.06 -20.66
C VAL A 686 -3.85 12.66 -19.37
N ALA A 687 -4.46 13.84 -19.50
CA ALA A 687 -5.05 14.53 -18.34
C ALA A 687 -6.13 13.70 -17.65
N GLY A 688 -6.04 13.57 -16.33
CA GLY A 688 -6.95 12.77 -15.52
C GLY A 688 -6.51 11.30 -15.33
N VAL A 689 -5.44 10.85 -15.99
CA VAL A 689 -4.88 9.51 -15.77
C VAL A 689 -4.06 9.51 -14.48
N ASP A 690 -4.38 8.59 -13.58
CA ASP A 690 -3.71 8.39 -12.29
C ASP A 690 -2.62 7.33 -12.38
N GLN A 691 -2.87 6.26 -13.15
CA GLN A 691 -1.96 5.12 -13.22
C GLN A 691 -2.06 4.39 -14.56
N VAL A 692 -0.92 4.00 -15.11
CA VAL A 692 -0.81 3.04 -16.21
C VAL A 692 0.15 1.95 -15.79
N THR A 693 -0.33 0.70 -15.75
CA THR A 693 0.44 -0.47 -15.36
C THR A 693 0.39 -1.50 -16.46
N VAL A 694 1.56 -2.01 -16.86
CA VAL A 694 1.70 -3.13 -17.79
C VAL A 694 2.28 -4.30 -16.99
N THR A 695 1.55 -5.42 -16.97
CA THR A 695 1.97 -6.67 -16.33
C THR A 695 2.43 -7.73 -17.34
N GLY A 696 2.07 -7.54 -18.61
CA GLY A 696 2.48 -8.43 -19.70
C GLY A 696 4.00 -8.40 -19.90
N VAL A 697 4.61 -9.57 -20.00
CA VAL A 697 6.06 -9.73 -20.19
C VAL A 697 6.33 -10.13 -21.64
N PRO A 698 7.28 -9.47 -22.34
CA PRO A 698 7.68 -9.88 -23.69
C PRO A 698 8.05 -11.36 -23.76
N GLY A 699 7.52 -12.04 -24.77
CA GLY A 699 7.71 -13.49 -24.97
C GLY A 699 6.64 -14.38 -24.34
N GLN A 700 5.75 -13.85 -23.47
CA GLN A 700 4.66 -14.66 -22.91
C GLN A 700 3.61 -15.01 -23.98
N ALA A 701 3.01 -16.18 -23.87
CA ALA A 701 1.81 -16.55 -24.63
C ALA A 701 0.63 -15.72 -24.11
N VAL A 702 -0.16 -15.17 -25.03
CA VAL A 702 -1.36 -14.38 -24.73
C VAL A 702 -2.56 -14.94 -25.46
N HIS A 703 -3.74 -14.77 -24.89
CA HIS A 703 -4.99 -15.30 -25.45
C HIS A 703 -6.04 -14.19 -25.51
N ALA A 704 -7.03 -14.36 -26.38
CA ALA A 704 -8.26 -13.58 -26.24
C ALA A 704 -8.84 -13.79 -24.84
N VAL A 705 -9.33 -12.72 -24.25
CA VAL A 705 -9.74 -12.70 -22.84
C VAL A 705 -10.82 -13.75 -22.54
N ARG A 706 -10.53 -14.65 -21.59
CA ARG A 706 -11.42 -15.73 -21.12
C ARG A 706 -11.60 -15.68 -19.61
N ASP A 707 -10.62 -15.15 -18.90
CA ASP A 707 -10.67 -14.92 -17.46
C ASP A 707 -9.81 -13.70 -17.07
N ALA A 708 -9.75 -13.39 -15.79
CA ALA A 708 -9.04 -12.22 -15.28
C ALA A 708 -7.51 -12.30 -15.44
N TYR A 709 -6.94 -13.50 -15.64
CA TYR A 709 -5.50 -13.71 -15.77
C TYR A 709 -5.00 -13.41 -17.20
N ASP A 710 -5.89 -13.30 -18.18
CA ASP A 710 -5.54 -12.92 -19.56
C ASP A 710 -5.30 -11.39 -19.72
N ARG A 711 -5.43 -10.60 -18.65
CA ARG A 711 -5.19 -9.16 -18.66
C ARG A 711 -3.70 -8.85 -18.68
N LEU A 712 -3.28 -7.91 -19.53
CA LEU A 712 -1.88 -7.50 -19.71
C LEU A 712 -1.52 -6.22 -18.97
N GLY A 713 -2.44 -5.67 -18.22
CA GLY A 713 -2.26 -4.41 -17.49
C GLY A 713 -3.56 -3.63 -17.39
N TYR A 714 -3.44 -2.36 -16.99
CA TYR A 714 -4.60 -1.47 -16.84
C TYR A 714 -4.21 0.01 -16.86
N VAL A 715 -5.22 0.85 -17.10
CA VAL A 715 -5.18 2.30 -16.95
C VAL A 715 -6.22 2.69 -15.90
N ILE A 716 -5.85 3.54 -14.93
CA ILE A 716 -6.76 4.15 -13.96
C ILE A 716 -6.79 5.65 -14.20
N ALA A 717 -7.97 6.25 -14.17
CA ALA A 717 -8.18 7.68 -14.27
C ALA A 717 -9.22 8.17 -13.24
N SER A 718 -9.10 9.43 -12.81
CA SER A 718 -10.07 10.08 -11.93
C SER A 718 -10.46 11.47 -12.47
N GLY A 719 -11.64 11.94 -12.06
CA GLY A 719 -12.19 13.23 -12.51
C GLY A 719 -13.43 13.64 -11.71
N GLU A 720 -14.00 14.76 -12.03
CA GLU A 720 -15.21 15.28 -11.38
C GLU A 720 -16.51 14.62 -11.91
N SER A 721 -16.47 14.09 -13.13
CA SER A 721 -17.62 13.46 -13.78
C SER A 721 -17.25 12.10 -14.40
N ALA A 722 -18.27 11.25 -14.61
CA ALA A 722 -18.12 9.97 -15.31
C ALA A 722 -17.62 10.15 -16.76
N GLU A 723 -18.04 11.22 -17.40
CA GLU A 723 -17.67 11.52 -18.79
C GLU A 723 -16.20 11.91 -18.90
N GLU A 724 -15.68 12.72 -17.98
CA GLU A 724 -14.26 13.03 -17.89
C GLU A 724 -13.42 11.78 -17.71
N VAL A 725 -13.79 10.91 -16.77
CA VAL A 725 -13.07 9.66 -16.49
C VAL A 725 -13.07 8.74 -17.72
N ARG A 726 -14.24 8.52 -18.36
CA ARG A 726 -14.31 7.67 -19.56
C ARG A 726 -13.47 8.23 -20.70
N ARG A 727 -13.53 9.53 -20.94
CA ARG A 727 -12.70 10.20 -21.95
C ARG A 727 -11.21 10.01 -21.67
N ALA A 728 -10.74 10.26 -20.44
CA ALA A 728 -9.34 10.08 -20.07
C ALA A 728 -8.86 8.64 -20.26
N LEU A 729 -9.69 7.66 -19.88
CA LEU A 729 -9.40 6.24 -20.09
C LEU A 729 -9.32 5.88 -21.58
N ASP A 730 -10.25 6.32 -22.39
CA ASP A 730 -10.29 6.01 -23.83
C ASP A 730 -9.11 6.68 -24.56
N GLU A 731 -8.79 7.94 -24.23
CA GLU A 731 -7.64 8.65 -24.77
C GLU A 731 -6.33 7.95 -24.37
N ALA A 732 -6.17 7.54 -23.12
CA ALA A 732 -4.98 6.87 -22.64
C ALA A 732 -4.77 5.49 -23.28
N VAL A 733 -5.84 4.69 -23.37
CA VAL A 733 -5.78 3.38 -24.03
C VAL A 733 -5.42 3.52 -25.51
N ALA A 734 -5.90 4.56 -26.19
CA ALA A 734 -5.57 4.84 -27.59
C ALA A 734 -4.06 5.20 -27.80
N GLN A 735 -3.34 5.62 -26.74
CA GLN A 735 -1.88 5.82 -26.80
C GLN A 735 -1.08 4.53 -26.69
N LEU A 736 -1.69 3.47 -26.14
CA LEU A 736 -1.03 2.19 -25.91
C LEU A 736 -1.08 1.34 -27.19
N ASN A 737 0.06 0.73 -27.53
CA ASN A 737 0.14 -0.22 -28.64
C ASN A 737 0.66 -1.56 -28.12
N VAL A 738 -0.21 -2.57 -28.12
CA VAL A 738 0.11 -3.95 -27.74
C VAL A 738 0.45 -4.72 -29.02
N VAL A 739 1.71 -5.11 -29.17
CA VAL A 739 2.20 -5.84 -30.34
C VAL A 739 2.24 -7.32 -30.02
N VAL A 740 1.45 -8.10 -30.74
CA VAL A 740 1.37 -9.56 -30.60
C VAL A 740 1.77 -10.21 -31.93
N GLU A 741 2.69 -11.16 -31.86
CA GLU A 741 3.02 -12.05 -32.96
C GLU A 741 2.01 -13.19 -32.96
N ALA A 742 1.26 -13.35 -34.07
CA ALA A 742 0.30 -14.44 -34.18
C ALA A 742 1.03 -15.79 -34.17
N ASP A 743 0.54 -16.74 -33.39
CA ASP A 743 0.97 -18.14 -33.54
C ASP A 743 0.52 -18.63 -34.94
N LEU A 744 1.43 -18.72 -35.85
CA LEU A 744 1.23 -19.43 -37.10
C LEU A 744 1.21 -20.92 -36.75
N GLY A 745 0.05 -21.44 -36.35
CA GLY A 745 -0.21 -22.79 -35.90
C GLY A 745 0.21 -23.89 -36.85
#